data_72df2cb59d71e13d134f228e068e329b
#
_entry.id   72df2cb59d71e13d134f228e068e329b
#
_cell.length_a   1.000
_cell.length_b   1.000
_cell.length_c   1.000
_cell.angle_alpha   90.00
_cell.angle_beta   90.00
_cell.angle_gamma   90.00
#
_symmetry.space_group_name_H-M   'P 1'
#
loop_
_entity.id
_entity.type
_entity.pdbx_description
1 polymer ?
#
loop_
_entity_poly.entity_id
_entity_poly.type
_entity_poly.pdbx_seq_one_letter_code
_entity_poly.pdbx_strand_id
1 'polypeptide(L)'
;MAAYSEESESLQTFRHIYSCDLDTNFKIKVGTLEGTRERPSHQALLNDPMLRHSSLYDENRSDLVVSCQVFSGGKPLALPVQTSYKPFTTRWNWNEWLKLPLKFSDLPRNAVLALTVWDVYGPRKSIPVGGTTVTIFGKYGAMRQGIHDLRLWLGFEADGSSKTQTPGKAFGSKEQMTRLVKLSKKHRNGRLLKVDWLDRLTFREIEVVNSKEKSSSNQMFLMIEFPRVVFRDQEYTVIYFEKDGDDPCQASLPAEIVTVPDPDVSLENLVESKHHKLSRSLRSGLTDKDLKPNAATRDQLNVIVNYPSTKALTSEEQDLVWKFRFYLQSQKKALAKFVKCVNWQSGPEARQALELVRTWQPMDVDDALELLGPQFGHPAVRRYAVARLRQAHSDDLLLYLLQLVQALKYERTTNSDPNVMRASASSSTVLPPAIEPDPGPVPGERGDRGSFTASAELGASHIDSFTDGLRNPMSSSVTSADDAFLQEPVQPGSESDCDLATFLINKACTSDALANYFYWYLYVETDDQDSVVKDSKVKEMYTNVMKRFMHRLQKGNWEYRQRRSMLEKQQVFVNHLVNIMKIVARENGNRQKKIEKLHALLLEQESQQLIRFPEPLLLPLDPSVRVRGLVPSKATLFKSALMPCRLSFLAEGAEGGEYVAIFKHGDDLRQDQLILQTITLMDKLLRKENLDLKLTPYCVLATSTKHGFVQYIESISVADVLRTEDTIQKFFRKHAPSDTGPYGISPEVMDTYVKSCAGYCVITYLLSVGDRHLDNLLLTKTGKLFHIDFGYILGRDPKPLPPPMKLSKEMVEAMGGINSEHYQEFRKQCYTAFLHLRRHANLILNLFSLMVDASVPDIALEPDKTVKKVQDKFRLDLTDEEAVHYMQNLIDVSVTAVMPALVEQIHKIAQYWRR
;
A
#
# COMPACT_ATOMS: atom_id res chain seq x y z
N MET A 1 3.30 -37.84 -6.15
CA MET A 1 2.25 -37.12 -5.42
C MET A 1 2.84 -35.78 -5.05
N ALA A 2 2.56 -34.80 -5.87
CA ALA A 2 3.12 -33.46 -5.77
C ALA A 2 2.35 -32.68 -4.71
N ALA A 3 3.10 -32.10 -3.76
CA ALA A 3 2.62 -31.03 -2.91
C ALA A 3 2.35 -29.83 -3.80
N TYR A 4 1.09 -29.44 -3.99
CA TYR A 4 0.75 -28.14 -4.55
C TYR A 4 0.95 -27.10 -3.45
N SER A 5 1.87 -26.21 -3.70
CA SER A 5 2.24 -25.09 -2.87
C SER A 5 1.06 -24.14 -2.66
N GLU A 6 0.86 -23.76 -1.41
CA GLU A 6 -0.05 -22.71 -0.96
C GLU A 6 0.49 -21.31 -1.30
N GLU A 7 0.56 -20.95 -2.57
CA GLU A 7 1.00 -19.62 -2.98
C GLU A 7 0.17 -19.06 -4.13
N SER A 8 -1.01 -18.55 -3.77
CA SER A 8 -1.67 -17.46 -4.50
C SER A 8 -2.86 -16.90 -3.69
N GLU A 9 -2.60 -16.33 -2.54
CA GLU A 9 -3.62 -15.67 -1.71
C GLU A 9 -3.97 -14.24 -2.12
N SER A 10 -3.72 -13.81 -3.32
CA SER A 10 -4.07 -12.45 -3.75
C SER A 10 -5.30 -12.34 -4.67
N LEU A 11 -5.84 -13.45 -5.11
CA LEU A 11 -7.13 -13.48 -5.81
C LEU A 11 -8.16 -14.02 -4.83
N GLN A 12 -9.09 -13.17 -4.39
CA GLN A 12 -10.28 -13.63 -3.65
C GLN A 12 -11.04 -14.60 -4.54
N THR A 13 -10.90 -15.88 -4.28
CA THR A 13 -11.53 -16.94 -5.04
C THR A 13 -12.92 -17.21 -4.47
N PHE A 14 -13.90 -17.24 -5.35
CA PHE A 14 -15.28 -17.55 -5.02
C PHE A 14 -15.46 -19.08 -4.99
N ARG A 15 -15.80 -19.62 -3.81
CA ARG A 15 -16.07 -21.05 -3.63
C ARG A 15 -17.57 -21.28 -3.55
N HIS A 16 -18.08 -22.19 -4.34
CA HIS A 16 -19.51 -22.48 -4.38
C HIS A 16 -19.84 -23.96 -4.34
N ILE A 17 -21.09 -24.24 -3.99
CA ILE A 17 -21.71 -25.57 -4.06
C ILE A 17 -23.13 -25.38 -4.61
N TYR A 18 -23.60 -26.32 -5.43
CA TYR A 18 -24.93 -26.22 -5.99
C TYR A 18 -26.00 -26.64 -4.95
N SER A 19 -27.16 -25.96 -5.02
CA SER A 19 -28.28 -26.25 -4.10
C SER A 19 -28.79 -27.68 -4.22
N CYS A 20 -28.77 -28.28 -5.41
CA CYS A 20 -29.17 -29.65 -5.65
C CYS A 20 -28.25 -30.69 -4.98
N ASP A 21 -27.00 -30.35 -4.67
CA ASP A 21 -26.05 -31.26 -4.04
C ASP A 21 -26.11 -31.25 -2.50
N LEU A 22 -26.93 -30.36 -1.93
CA LEU A 22 -27.10 -30.24 -0.48
C LEU A 22 -28.34 -31.00 0.00
N ASP A 23 -28.17 -32.23 0.48
CA ASP A 23 -29.24 -33.07 1.05
C ASP A 23 -29.43 -32.80 2.55
N THR A 24 -29.55 -31.56 2.94
CA THR A 24 -29.81 -31.13 4.31
C THR A 24 -31.01 -30.21 4.37
N ASN A 25 -31.72 -30.20 5.50
CA ASN A 25 -32.84 -29.30 5.68
C ASN A 25 -32.40 -27.83 5.73
N PHE A 26 -33.15 -27.00 5.02
CA PHE A 26 -32.98 -25.57 5.10
C PHE A 26 -33.36 -25.06 6.49
N LYS A 27 -32.53 -24.19 7.06
CA LYS A 27 -32.74 -23.60 8.39
C LYS A 27 -32.56 -22.11 8.36
N ILE A 28 -33.27 -21.39 9.20
CA ILE A 28 -33.18 -19.97 9.38
C ILE A 28 -33.13 -19.64 10.86
N LYS A 29 -32.32 -18.70 11.28
CA LYS A 29 -32.28 -18.22 12.64
C LYS A 29 -33.14 -16.99 12.79
N VAL A 30 -34.06 -17.00 13.74
CA VAL A 30 -34.83 -15.84 14.13
C VAL A 30 -34.14 -15.23 15.36
N GLY A 31 -33.67 -13.99 15.22
CA GLY A 31 -32.96 -13.27 16.26
C GLY A 31 -33.86 -12.40 17.12
N THR A 32 -33.77 -11.11 16.96
CA THR A 32 -34.50 -10.10 17.76
C THR A 32 -35.51 -9.34 16.92
N LEU A 33 -36.54 -8.86 17.57
CA LEU A 33 -37.48 -7.88 17.05
C LEU A 33 -37.23 -6.55 17.75
N GLU A 34 -37.02 -5.50 16.99
CA GLU A 34 -36.70 -4.17 17.46
C GLU A 34 -37.69 -3.15 16.91
N GLY A 35 -37.87 -2.04 17.64
CA GLY A 35 -38.78 -0.97 17.24
C GLY A 35 -39.91 -0.75 18.24
N THR A 36 -40.75 0.22 17.95
CA THR A 36 -41.90 0.59 18.76
C THR A 36 -43.19 0.14 18.10
N ARG A 37 -44.08 -0.41 18.89
CA ARG A 37 -45.38 -0.89 18.45
C ARG A 37 -46.45 0.11 18.85
N GLU A 38 -47.37 0.49 17.92
CA GLU A 38 -48.48 1.34 18.21
C GLU A 38 -49.52 0.61 19.06
N ARG A 39 -50.02 1.25 20.10
CA ARG A 39 -51.11 0.74 20.93
C ARG A 39 -52.41 0.80 20.16
N PRO A 40 -53.24 -0.25 20.14
CA PRO A 40 -54.56 -0.22 19.55
C PRO A 40 -55.43 0.89 20.20
N SER A 41 -56.35 1.45 19.41
CA SER A 41 -57.27 2.44 19.91
C SER A 41 -58.21 1.91 21.00
N HIS A 42 -58.68 2.78 21.90
CA HIS A 42 -59.66 2.39 22.93
C HIS A 42 -60.93 1.75 22.34
N GLN A 43 -61.27 2.11 21.11
CA GLN A 43 -62.41 1.57 20.41
C GLN A 43 -62.19 0.07 20.01
N ALA A 44 -60.94 -0.29 19.68
CA ALA A 44 -60.58 -1.67 19.43
C ALA A 44 -60.69 -2.55 20.70
N LEU A 45 -60.35 -1.99 21.87
CA LEU A 45 -60.57 -2.64 23.19
C LEU A 45 -62.03 -2.81 23.55
N LEU A 46 -62.90 -1.91 23.19
CA LEU A 46 -64.32 -2.05 23.40
C LEU A 46 -64.91 -3.16 22.52
N ASN A 47 -64.42 -3.31 21.30
CA ASN A 47 -64.84 -4.33 20.37
C ASN A 47 -64.33 -5.71 20.73
N ASP A 48 -63.13 -5.83 21.25
CA ASP A 48 -62.56 -7.11 21.77
C ASP A 48 -61.85 -6.85 23.12
N PRO A 49 -62.54 -7.06 24.25
CA PRO A 49 -61.95 -6.87 25.58
C PRO A 49 -60.73 -7.79 25.88
N MET A 50 -60.55 -8.86 25.11
CA MET A 50 -59.40 -9.77 25.28
C MET A 50 -58.09 -9.11 24.82
N LEU A 51 -58.14 -8.06 23.98
CA LEU A 51 -56.95 -7.31 23.54
C LEU A 51 -56.19 -6.67 24.72
N ARG A 52 -56.82 -6.51 25.88
CA ARG A 52 -56.10 -6.08 27.09
C ARG A 52 -54.98 -7.00 27.54
N HIS A 53 -55.02 -8.27 27.09
CA HIS A 53 -54.02 -9.27 27.36
C HIS A 53 -52.93 -9.34 26.28
N SER A 54 -53.03 -8.51 25.26
CA SER A 54 -51.99 -8.37 24.25
C SER A 54 -50.71 -7.77 24.86
N SER A 55 -49.57 -8.15 24.37
CA SER A 55 -48.26 -7.64 24.75
C SER A 55 -48.11 -6.14 24.58
N LEU A 56 -49.07 -5.49 23.89
CA LEU A 56 -49.11 -4.02 23.73
C LEU A 56 -49.49 -3.25 24.98
N TYR A 57 -50.22 -3.90 25.90
CA TYR A 57 -50.75 -3.24 27.10
C TYR A 57 -50.00 -3.64 28.37
N ASP A 58 -49.18 -4.70 28.29
CA ASP A 58 -48.35 -5.15 29.40
C ASP A 58 -46.87 -5.12 28.97
N GLU A 59 -46.15 -4.15 29.48
CA GLU A 59 -44.71 -3.98 29.18
C GLU A 59 -43.83 -5.15 29.68
N ASN A 60 -44.37 -5.97 30.57
CA ASN A 60 -43.67 -7.11 31.16
C ASN A 60 -43.95 -8.44 30.44
N ARG A 61 -44.73 -8.45 29.37
CA ARG A 61 -45.10 -9.66 28.63
C ARG A 61 -44.66 -9.55 27.17
N SER A 62 -44.05 -10.63 26.69
CA SER A 62 -43.66 -10.78 25.28
C SER A 62 -44.29 -12.08 24.75
N ASP A 63 -45.58 -12.05 24.53
CA ASP A 63 -46.36 -13.21 24.02
C ASP A 63 -46.32 -13.29 22.48
N LEU A 64 -45.21 -12.86 21.89
CA LEU A 64 -45.02 -12.86 20.46
C LEU A 64 -44.39 -14.17 19.97
N VAL A 65 -44.88 -14.65 18.82
CA VAL A 65 -44.35 -15.82 18.12
C VAL A 65 -44.07 -15.43 16.68
N VAL A 66 -42.99 -15.92 16.11
CA VAL A 66 -42.66 -15.72 14.69
C VAL A 66 -42.97 -17.00 13.92
N SER A 67 -43.86 -16.90 12.95
CA SER A 67 -44.15 -17.96 12.00
C SER A 67 -43.32 -17.77 10.74
N CYS A 68 -42.71 -18.82 10.25
CA CYS A 68 -41.82 -18.86 9.10
C CYS A 68 -42.30 -19.91 8.09
N GLN A 69 -42.50 -19.52 6.83
CA GLN A 69 -42.97 -20.40 5.76
C GLN A 69 -42.29 -20.05 4.43
N VAL A 70 -42.01 -21.06 3.63
CA VAL A 70 -41.42 -20.85 2.28
C VAL A 70 -42.49 -20.94 1.21
N PHE A 71 -42.46 -19.99 0.30
CA PHE A 71 -43.43 -19.93 -0.82
C PHE A 71 -42.68 -19.93 -2.17
N SER A 72 -43.34 -20.41 -3.19
CA SER A 72 -42.89 -20.26 -4.58
C SER A 72 -44.09 -19.88 -5.45
N GLY A 73 -43.97 -18.74 -6.16
CA GLY A 73 -45.06 -18.24 -7.02
C GLY A 73 -46.38 -17.99 -6.28
N GLY A 74 -46.32 -17.65 -4.98
CA GLY A 74 -47.49 -17.41 -4.11
C GLY A 74 -48.10 -18.66 -3.51
N LYS A 75 -47.53 -19.85 -3.78
CA LYS A 75 -48.00 -21.12 -3.20
C LYS A 75 -47.03 -21.56 -2.09
N PRO A 76 -47.52 -22.02 -0.95
CA PRO A 76 -46.68 -22.57 0.11
C PRO A 76 -46.02 -23.88 -0.33
N LEU A 77 -44.72 -24.02 -0.10
CA LEU A 77 -43.95 -25.24 -0.41
C LEU A 77 -43.99 -26.25 0.73
N ALA A 78 -44.19 -25.78 1.95
CA ALA A 78 -44.23 -26.62 3.15
C ALA A 78 -45.08 -25.98 4.25
N LEU A 79 -45.32 -26.72 5.31
CA LEU A 79 -46.03 -26.23 6.48
C LEU A 79 -45.23 -25.14 7.20
N PRO A 80 -45.90 -24.15 7.83
CA PRO A 80 -45.23 -23.13 8.61
C PRO A 80 -44.55 -23.71 9.85
N VAL A 81 -43.40 -23.20 10.20
CA VAL A 81 -42.67 -23.48 11.44
C VAL A 81 -42.67 -22.22 12.30
N GLN A 82 -42.86 -22.38 13.58
CA GLN A 82 -42.93 -21.28 14.54
C GLN A 82 -41.76 -21.33 15.52
N THR A 83 -41.36 -20.14 16.01
CA THR A 83 -40.44 -20.05 17.14
C THR A 83 -41.09 -20.56 18.42
N SER A 84 -40.26 -20.90 19.40
CA SER A 84 -40.72 -21.18 20.74
C SER A 84 -41.49 -20.00 21.35
N TYR A 85 -42.56 -20.31 22.07
CA TYR A 85 -43.30 -19.35 22.86
C TYR A 85 -42.54 -19.08 24.16
N LYS A 86 -42.19 -17.80 24.40
CA LYS A 86 -41.43 -17.35 25.57
C LYS A 86 -42.24 -16.33 26.37
N PRO A 87 -43.12 -16.77 27.29
CA PRO A 87 -43.93 -15.88 28.10
C PRO A 87 -43.04 -15.15 29.16
N PHE A 88 -43.49 -14.00 29.59
CA PHE A 88 -42.88 -13.21 30.67
C PHE A 88 -41.45 -12.68 30.37
N THR A 89 -41.07 -12.51 29.11
CA THR A 89 -39.83 -11.89 28.74
C THR A 89 -40.03 -10.41 28.42
N THR A 90 -39.10 -9.55 28.86
CA THR A 90 -39.16 -8.10 28.61
C THR A 90 -38.57 -7.70 27.25
N ARG A 91 -37.94 -8.64 26.56
CA ARG A 91 -37.30 -8.41 25.26
C ARG A 91 -37.78 -9.41 24.24
N TRP A 92 -38.08 -8.98 23.03
CA TRP A 92 -38.45 -9.82 21.90
C TRP A 92 -37.20 -10.45 21.27
N ASN A 93 -36.66 -11.45 21.92
CA ASN A 93 -35.44 -12.15 21.49
C ASN A 93 -35.64 -13.68 21.54
N TRP A 94 -35.68 -14.29 20.38
CA TRP A 94 -35.75 -15.74 20.26
C TRP A 94 -34.39 -16.39 20.15
N ASN A 95 -33.52 -15.83 19.25
CA ASN A 95 -32.18 -16.34 18.96
C ASN A 95 -32.18 -17.85 18.69
N GLU A 96 -33.14 -18.33 17.91
CA GLU A 96 -33.48 -19.74 17.68
C GLU A 96 -33.33 -20.10 16.21
N TRP A 97 -32.70 -21.26 15.92
CA TRP A 97 -32.66 -21.84 14.59
C TRP A 97 -33.94 -22.63 14.30
N LEU A 98 -34.73 -22.17 13.35
CA LEU A 98 -35.90 -22.89 12.83
C LEU A 98 -35.45 -23.81 11.69
N LYS A 99 -35.70 -25.09 11.84
CA LYS A 99 -35.46 -26.11 10.82
C LYS A 99 -36.74 -26.28 10.00
N LEU A 100 -36.72 -25.87 8.76
CA LEU A 100 -37.87 -25.98 7.86
C LEU A 100 -37.97 -27.38 7.28
N PRO A 101 -39.18 -27.91 7.03
CA PRO A 101 -39.38 -29.23 6.44
C PRO A 101 -39.17 -29.23 4.92
N LEU A 102 -38.05 -28.65 4.50
CA LEU A 102 -37.59 -28.53 3.11
C LEU A 102 -36.07 -28.68 3.08
N LYS A 103 -35.56 -29.39 2.09
CA LYS A 103 -34.12 -29.48 1.85
C LYS A 103 -33.65 -28.32 0.97
N PHE A 104 -32.32 -28.06 0.97
CA PHE A 104 -31.74 -27.08 0.05
C PHE A 104 -32.02 -27.46 -1.41
N SER A 105 -32.00 -28.76 -1.73
CA SER A 105 -32.28 -29.30 -3.05
C SER A 105 -33.72 -29.01 -3.55
N ASP A 106 -34.67 -28.87 -2.63
CA ASP A 106 -36.09 -28.67 -2.98
C ASP A 106 -36.46 -27.19 -3.14
N LEU A 107 -35.51 -26.28 -2.96
CA LEU A 107 -35.75 -24.84 -3.03
C LEU A 107 -35.68 -24.35 -4.48
N PRO A 108 -36.80 -23.91 -5.07
CA PRO A 108 -36.79 -23.36 -6.42
C PRO A 108 -36.14 -21.94 -6.44
N ARG A 109 -35.68 -21.51 -7.61
CA ARG A 109 -35.00 -20.24 -7.81
C ARG A 109 -35.76 -19.02 -7.30
N ASN A 110 -37.07 -19.05 -7.40
CA ASN A 110 -37.97 -18.00 -6.95
C ASN A 110 -38.51 -18.18 -5.53
N ALA A 111 -37.87 -19.05 -4.73
CA ALA A 111 -38.27 -19.30 -3.34
C ALA A 111 -38.21 -18.00 -2.51
N VAL A 112 -39.29 -17.74 -1.81
CA VAL A 112 -39.45 -16.58 -0.93
C VAL A 112 -39.77 -17.08 0.48
N LEU A 113 -39.03 -16.57 1.44
CA LEU A 113 -39.27 -16.82 2.86
C LEU A 113 -40.22 -15.73 3.37
N ALA A 114 -41.38 -16.14 3.87
CA ALA A 114 -42.37 -15.28 4.52
C ALA A 114 -42.28 -15.45 6.03
N LEU A 115 -42.19 -14.35 6.73
CA LEU A 115 -42.07 -14.28 8.20
C LEU A 115 -43.19 -13.39 8.73
N THR A 116 -44.03 -13.93 9.65
CA THR A 116 -45.08 -13.15 10.31
C THR A 116 -44.88 -13.23 11.83
N VAL A 117 -44.85 -12.07 12.43
CA VAL A 117 -44.84 -11.93 13.90
C VAL A 117 -46.27 -11.90 14.38
N TRP A 118 -46.63 -12.84 15.23
CA TRP A 118 -47.98 -12.99 15.81
C TRP A 118 -47.96 -12.58 17.27
N ASP A 119 -48.97 -11.82 17.69
CA ASP A 119 -49.32 -11.55 19.06
C ASP A 119 -50.43 -12.52 19.48
N VAL A 120 -50.15 -13.39 20.42
CA VAL A 120 -51.07 -14.42 20.93
C VAL A 120 -51.62 -13.88 22.25
N TYR A 121 -52.88 -13.47 22.27
CA TYR A 121 -53.50 -12.83 23.43
C TYR A 121 -54.66 -13.61 24.05
N GLY A 122 -54.95 -14.80 23.55
CA GLY A 122 -55.98 -15.65 24.11
C GLY A 122 -56.06 -17.00 23.36
N PRO A 123 -56.91 -17.93 23.86
CA PRO A 123 -57.12 -19.21 23.21
C PRO A 123 -57.61 -19.03 21.77
N ARG A 124 -56.86 -19.52 20.80
CA ARG A 124 -57.10 -19.35 19.36
C ARG A 124 -57.25 -17.93 18.86
N LYS A 125 -56.74 -16.94 19.64
CA LYS A 125 -56.75 -15.52 19.24
C LYS A 125 -55.33 -15.04 19.04
N SER A 126 -55.01 -14.69 17.80
CA SER A 126 -53.75 -14.09 17.43
C SER A 126 -53.98 -12.97 16.41
N ILE A 127 -53.15 -11.93 16.51
CA ILE A 127 -53.17 -10.81 15.57
C ILE A 127 -51.76 -10.66 14.96
N PRO A 128 -51.65 -10.42 13.63
CA PRO A 128 -50.37 -10.18 13.05
C PRO A 128 -49.83 -8.80 13.51
N VAL A 129 -48.69 -8.80 14.18
CA VAL A 129 -47.94 -7.57 14.49
C VAL A 129 -47.41 -6.98 13.21
N GLY A 130 -46.90 -7.84 12.34
CA GLY A 130 -46.44 -7.49 11.01
C GLY A 130 -45.80 -8.68 10.32
N GLY A 131 -45.78 -8.57 9.01
CA GLY A 131 -45.18 -9.57 8.15
C GLY A 131 -44.10 -9.02 7.28
N THR A 132 -43.16 -9.85 6.84
CA THR A 132 -42.13 -9.48 5.87
C THR A 132 -41.75 -10.67 5.02
N THR A 133 -41.24 -10.41 3.83
CA THR A 133 -40.80 -11.45 2.92
C THR A 133 -39.37 -11.15 2.45
N VAL A 134 -38.63 -12.22 2.19
CA VAL A 134 -37.27 -12.13 1.65
C VAL A 134 -37.03 -13.28 0.68
N THR A 135 -36.48 -12.99 -0.49
CA THR A 135 -36.06 -14.02 -1.44
C THR A 135 -34.87 -14.78 -0.89
N ILE A 136 -34.89 -16.12 -0.98
CA ILE A 136 -33.80 -16.97 -0.50
C ILE A 136 -32.59 -16.80 -1.42
N PHE A 137 -32.79 -16.81 -2.73
CA PHE A 137 -31.75 -16.58 -3.70
C PHE A 137 -31.71 -15.12 -4.15
N GLY A 138 -30.50 -14.59 -4.31
CA GLY A 138 -30.26 -13.26 -4.86
C GLY A 138 -30.47 -13.20 -6.39
N LYS A 139 -30.28 -12.03 -6.98
CA LYS A 139 -30.47 -11.79 -8.44
C LYS A 139 -29.68 -12.76 -9.31
N TYR A 140 -28.50 -13.18 -8.88
CA TYR A 140 -27.59 -14.03 -9.65
C TYR A 140 -27.63 -15.53 -9.27
N GLY A 141 -28.59 -15.95 -8.48
CA GLY A 141 -28.73 -17.34 -8.07
C GLY A 141 -28.00 -17.73 -6.79
N ALA A 142 -27.16 -16.89 -6.26
CA ALA A 142 -26.49 -17.15 -5.01
C ALA A 142 -27.47 -17.01 -3.83
N MET A 143 -27.42 -17.96 -2.89
CA MET A 143 -28.24 -17.92 -1.68
C MET A 143 -27.75 -16.81 -0.76
N ARG A 144 -28.69 -16.18 -0.06
CA ARG A 144 -28.36 -15.19 0.97
C ARG A 144 -27.67 -15.86 2.15
N GLN A 145 -26.73 -15.17 2.75
CA GLN A 145 -25.96 -15.66 3.90
C GLN A 145 -25.89 -14.60 5.00
N GLY A 146 -25.74 -15.05 6.24
CA GLY A 146 -25.52 -14.20 7.41
C GLY A 146 -26.75 -13.40 7.83
N ILE A 147 -26.52 -12.34 8.62
CA ILE A 147 -27.56 -11.56 9.30
C ILE A 147 -28.21 -10.57 8.34
N HIS A 148 -29.55 -10.50 8.42
CA HIS A 148 -30.38 -9.55 7.70
C HIS A 148 -31.40 -8.93 8.63
N ASP A 149 -31.50 -7.59 8.60
CA ASP A 149 -32.56 -6.83 9.26
C ASP A 149 -33.71 -6.60 8.28
N LEU A 150 -34.87 -7.14 8.62
CA LEU A 150 -36.06 -7.06 7.78
C LEU A 150 -37.07 -6.12 8.42
N ARG A 151 -37.45 -5.09 7.68
CA ARG A 151 -38.54 -4.19 8.10
C ARG A 151 -39.87 -4.91 8.01
N LEU A 152 -40.72 -4.77 9.03
CA LEU A 152 -42.08 -5.35 9.05
C LEU A 152 -43.12 -4.42 8.40
N TRP A 153 -44.05 -5.03 7.71
CA TRP A 153 -45.32 -4.39 7.32
C TRP A 153 -46.30 -4.58 8.46
N LEU A 154 -46.55 -3.50 9.19
CA LEU A 154 -47.35 -3.54 10.41
C LEU A 154 -48.80 -3.91 10.11
N GLY A 155 -49.38 -4.82 10.90
CA GLY A 155 -50.77 -5.25 10.79
C GLY A 155 -51.09 -6.23 9.64
N PHE A 156 -50.07 -6.63 8.84
CA PHE A 156 -50.30 -7.55 7.73
C PHE A 156 -49.57 -8.90 7.95
N GLU A 157 -50.18 -9.93 7.52
CA GLU A 157 -49.56 -11.29 7.42
C GLU A 157 -48.71 -11.36 6.13
N ALA A 158 -47.58 -12.02 6.20
CA ALA A 158 -46.75 -12.26 5.03
C ALA A 158 -47.35 -13.45 4.23
N ASP A 159 -47.86 -13.18 3.05
CA ASP A 159 -48.58 -14.16 2.20
C ASP A 159 -47.71 -14.82 1.13
N GLY A 160 -46.45 -14.42 1.02
CA GLY A 160 -45.51 -14.96 0.03
C GLY A 160 -45.89 -14.67 -1.41
N SER A 161 -46.79 -13.73 -1.68
CA SER A 161 -47.15 -13.37 -3.05
C SER A 161 -45.96 -12.77 -3.78
N SER A 162 -45.90 -12.96 -5.11
CA SER A 162 -44.80 -12.45 -5.93
C SER A 162 -44.60 -10.90 -5.91
N LYS A 163 -45.63 -10.18 -5.44
CA LYS A 163 -45.62 -8.73 -5.28
C LYS A 163 -45.14 -8.28 -3.89
N THR A 164 -45.18 -9.16 -2.90
CA THR A 164 -44.66 -8.87 -1.58
C THR A 164 -43.15 -8.99 -1.57
N GLN A 165 -42.50 -7.91 -1.35
CA GLN A 165 -41.05 -7.85 -1.10
C GLN A 165 -40.85 -7.28 0.30
N THR A 166 -39.70 -7.55 0.89
CA THR A 166 -39.28 -6.83 2.10
C THR A 166 -39.64 -5.37 1.94
N PRO A 167 -40.37 -4.74 2.89
CA PRO A 167 -40.74 -3.34 2.76
C PRO A 167 -39.49 -2.52 2.50
N GLY A 168 -39.47 -2.00 1.32
CA GLY A 168 -38.22 -1.61 0.74
C GLY A 168 -37.54 -0.45 1.39
N LYS A 169 -36.46 -0.07 0.81
CA LYS A 169 -35.73 1.13 1.10
C LYS A 169 -36.69 2.29 1.24
N ALA A 170 -36.81 2.81 2.45
CA ALA A 170 -37.64 3.97 2.69
C ALA A 170 -37.18 5.10 1.76
N PHE A 171 -38.09 5.55 0.90
CA PHE A 171 -37.89 6.80 0.17
C PHE A 171 -37.64 7.89 1.21
N GLY A 172 -36.42 8.48 1.23
CA GLY A 172 -36.08 9.53 2.19
C GLY A 172 -35.21 9.10 3.38
N SER A 173 -34.71 7.87 3.45
CA SER A 173 -33.71 7.53 4.47
C SER A 173 -32.45 8.38 4.29
N LYS A 174 -32.03 9.04 5.38
CA LYS A 174 -30.87 9.92 5.42
C LYS A 174 -29.64 9.21 4.79
N GLU A 175 -28.88 9.94 4.01
CA GLU A 175 -27.71 9.47 3.25
C GLU A 175 -26.74 8.59 4.06
N GLN A 176 -26.65 8.79 5.36
CA GLN A 176 -25.72 8.11 6.25
C GLN A 176 -25.96 6.60 6.33
N MET A 177 -27.20 6.15 6.53
CA MET A 177 -27.53 4.72 6.53
C MET A 177 -27.31 4.06 5.17
N THR A 178 -27.63 4.77 4.11
CA THR A 178 -27.38 4.26 2.75
C THR A 178 -25.89 4.07 2.50
N ARG A 179 -25.03 4.97 2.99
CA ARG A 179 -23.57 4.86 2.93
C ARG A 179 -23.06 3.67 3.76
N LEU A 180 -23.54 3.50 4.99
CA LEU A 180 -23.16 2.41 5.88
C LEU A 180 -23.56 1.04 5.32
N VAL A 181 -24.76 0.92 4.76
CA VAL A 181 -25.20 -0.31 4.07
C VAL A 181 -24.34 -0.62 2.85
N LYS A 182 -23.95 0.40 2.07
CA LYS A 182 -23.03 0.22 0.94
C LYS A 182 -21.64 -0.23 1.41
N LEU A 183 -21.12 0.33 2.50
CA LEU A 183 -19.82 -0.05 3.08
C LEU A 183 -19.86 -1.47 3.64
N SER A 184 -20.89 -1.84 4.39
CA SER A 184 -21.08 -3.21 4.90
C SER A 184 -21.18 -4.22 3.77
N LYS A 185 -21.85 -3.86 2.67
CA LYS A 185 -21.94 -4.71 1.47
C LYS A 185 -20.56 -4.85 0.80
N LYS A 186 -19.79 -3.77 0.68
CA LYS A 186 -18.42 -3.81 0.14
C LYS A 186 -17.49 -4.69 0.99
N HIS A 187 -17.57 -4.58 2.31
CA HIS A 187 -16.82 -5.43 3.23
C HIS A 187 -17.21 -6.91 3.10
N ARG A 188 -18.52 -7.21 3.10
CA ARG A 188 -19.03 -8.57 2.94
C ARG A 188 -18.60 -9.20 1.62
N ASN A 189 -18.55 -8.43 0.55
CA ASN A 189 -18.13 -8.86 -0.78
C ASN A 189 -16.60 -8.87 -0.95
N GLY A 190 -15.82 -8.69 0.14
CA GLY A 190 -14.37 -8.70 0.08
C GLY A 190 -13.71 -7.48 -0.60
N ARG A 191 -14.50 -6.45 -0.92
CA ARG A 191 -13.99 -5.21 -1.58
C ARG A 191 -13.33 -4.23 -0.61
N LEU A 192 -13.33 -4.52 0.67
CA LEU A 192 -12.59 -3.81 1.69
C LEU A 192 -11.67 -4.80 2.38
N LEU A 193 -10.45 -4.36 2.62
CA LEU A 193 -9.45 -5.16 3.33
C LEU A 193 -10.01 -5.58 4.69
N LYS A 194 -9.97 -6.88 4.99
CA LYS A 194 -10.40 -7.41 6.29
C LYS A 194 -9.28 -7.20 7.30
N VAL A 195 -9.57 -6.43 8.34
CA VAL A 195 -8.67 -6.21 9.47
C VAL A 195 -9.46 -6.52 10.74
N ASP A 196 -9.31 -7.72 11.30
CA ASP A 196 -10.22 -8.29 12.32
C ASP A 196 -10.51 -7.37 13.51
N TRP A 197 -9.50 -6.71 14.06
CA TRP A 197 -9.69 -5.82 15.21
C TRP A 197 -10.40 -4.51 14.83
N LEU A 198 -10.07 -3.94 13.67
CA LEU A 198 -10.66 -2.71 13.16
C LEU A 198 -12.08 -2.96 12.67
N ASP A 199 -12.31 -4.10 12.02
CA ASP A 199 -13.62 -4.50 11.53
C ASP A 199 -14.60 -4.68 12.69
N ARG A 200 -14.17 -5.29 13.80
CA ARG A 200 -15.00 -5.40 15.01
C ARG A 200 -15.41 -4.04 15.56
N LEU A 201 -14.49 -3.08 15.62
CA LEU A 201 -14.82 -1.71 16.07
C LEU A 201 -15.76 -1.02 15.08
N THR A 202 -15.47 -1.11 13.79
CA THR A 202 -16.28 -0.50 12.72
C THR A 202 -17.69 -1.06 12.69
N PHE A 203 -17.85 -2.39 12.80
CA PHE A 203 -19.18 -3.02 12.85
C PHE A 203 -19.93 -2.65 14.11
N ARG A 204 -19.25 -2.53 15.24
CA ARG A 204 -19.86 -2.06 16.48
C ARG A 204 -20.39 -0.63 16.33
N GLU A 205 -19.65 0.26 15.71
CA GLU A 205 -20.13 1.62 15.44
C GLU A 205 -21.30 1.64 14.44
N ILE A 206 -21.25 0.80 13.41
CA ILE A 206 -22.37 0.62 12.48
C ILE A 206 -23.62 0.12 13.23
N GLU A 207 -23.47 -0.81 14.15
CA GLU A 207 -24.57 -1.31 15.00
C GLU A 207 -25.14 -0.19 15.90
N VAL A 208 -24.29 0.64 16.50
CA VAL A 208 -24.71 1.79 17.32
C VAL A 208 -25.51 2.80 16.49
N VAL A 209 -25.01 3.16 15.28
CA VAL A 209 -25.71 4.07 14.37
C VAL A 209 -27.05 3.47 13.93
N ASN A 210 -27.05 2.16 13.57
CA ASN A 210 -28.25 1.44 13.16
C ASN A 210 -29.29 1.39 14.31
N SER A 211 -28.85 1.14 15.53
CA SER A 211 -29.72 1.13 16.72
C SER A 211 -30.32 2.52 16.99
N LYS A 212 -29.55 3.59 16.83
CA LYS A 212 -30.04 4.95 16.98
C LYS A 212 -31.09 5.31 15.91
N GLU A 213 -30.87 4.92 14.66
CA GLU A 213 -31.85 5.18 13.60
C GLU A 213 -33.09 4.31 13.74
N LYS A 214 -32.96 3.05 14.16
CA LYS A 214 -34.10 2.19 14.48
C LYS A 214 -34.95 2.76 15.61
N SER A 215 -34.33 3.23 16.69
CA SER A 215 -35.05 3.81 17.84
C SER A 215 -35.72 5.15 17.52
N SER A 216 -35.22 5.89 16.54
CA SER A 216 -35.82 7.15 16.07
C SER A 216 -36.92 6.96 15.00
N SER A 217 -37.07 5.73 14.47
CA SER A 217 -38.08 5.40 13.46
C SER A 217 -39.31 4.75 14.11
N ASN A 218 -40.52 5.04 13.60
CA ASN A 218 -41.77 4.36 14.00
C ASN A 218 -41.91 2.98 13.33
N GLN A 219 -40.82 2.36 12.89
CA GLN A 219 -40.84 1.08 12.18
C GLN A 219 -40.31 -0.04 13.07
N MET A 220 -40.78 -1.26 12.82
CA MET A 220 -40.27 -2.46 13.47
C MET A 220 -39.38 -3.23 12.52
N PHE A 221 -38.34 -3.87 13.07
CA PHE A 221 -37.36 -4.63 12.33
C PHE A 221 -37.18 -6.01 12.97
N LEU A 222 -37.25 -7.05 12.16
CA LEU A 222 -36.96 -8.42 12.54
C LEU A 222 -35.59 -8.84 12.06
N MET A 223 -34.71 -9.19 12.97
CA MET A 223 -33.40 -9.71 12.65
C MET A 223 -33.47 -11.22 12.41
N ILE A 224 -32.97 -11.63 11.25
CA ILE A 224 -32.83 -13.04 10.89
C ILE A 224 -31.41 -13.34 10.44
N GLU A 225 -31.03 -14.62 10.48
CA GLU A 225 -29.73 -15.05 9.98
C GLU A 225 -29.91 -16.25 9.04
N PHE A 226 -29.41 -16.11 7.80
CA PHE A 226 -29.33 -17.21 6.85
C PHE A 226 -28.13 -18.10 7.17
N PRO A 227 -28.23 -19.42 6.96
CA PRO A 227 -27.17 -20.36 7.25
C PRO A 227 -25.95 -20.11 6.37
N ARG A 228 -24.76 -20.39 6.91
CA ARG A 228 -23.52 -20.46 6.18
C ARG A 228 -23.18 -21.95 5.99
N VAL A 229 -22.74 -22.30 4.81
CA VAL A 229 -22.24 -23.63 4.52
C VAL A 229 -20.73 -23.62 4.67
N VAL A 230 -20.23 -24.34 5.65
CA VAL A 230 -18.79 -24.43 5.96
C VAL A 230 -18.36 -25.88 5.82
N PHE A 231 -17.28 -26.11 5.09
CA PHE A 231 -16.63 -27.40 4.95
C PHE A 231 -15.12 -27.24 5.08
N ARG A 232 -14.50 -28.00 5.99
CA ARG A 232 -13.06 -27.92 6.29
C ARG A 232 -12.59 -26.49 6.59
N ASP A 233 -13.32 -25.78 7.46
CA ASP A 233 -13.09 -24.39 7.86
C ASP A 233 -13.16 -23.33 6.72
N GLN A 234 -13.70 -23.72 5.57
CA GLN A 234 -13.90 -22.83 4.44
C GLN A 234 -15.38 -22.59 4.18
N GLU A 235 -15.76 -21.33 3.95
CA GLU A 235 -17.14 -20.96 3.64
C GLU A 235 -17.41 -21.13 2.14
N TYR A 236 -18.58 -21.74 1.83
CA TYR A 236 -19.05 -21.92 0.46
C TYR A 236 -20.36 -21.18 0.23
N THR A 237 -20.49 -20.57 -0.92
CA THR A 237 -21.75 -19.95 -1.34
C THR A 237 -22.62 -20.99 -2.03
N VAL A 238 -23.88 -21.12 -1.61
CA VAL A 238 -24.84 -22.00 -2.27
C VAL A 238 -25.37 -21.30 -3.51
N ILE A 239 -25.21 -21.90 -4.68
CA ILE A 239 -25.75 -21.42 -5.96
C ILE A 239 -26.92 -22.31 -6.36
N TYR A 240 -28.00 -21.67 -6.78
CA TYR A 240 -29.12 -22.38 -7.34
C TYR A 240 -28.76 -23.10 -8.62
N PHE A 241 -29.01 -24.36 -8.64
CA PHE A 241 -28.92 -25.19 -9.84
C PHE A 241 -30.03 -26.24 -9.78
N GLU A 242 -30.78 -26.37 -10.85
CA GLU A 242 -31.79 -27.40 -11.02
C GLU A 242 -31.20 -28.48 -11.93
N LYS A 243 -31.19 -29.72 -11.41
CA LYS A 243 -30.73 -30.86 -12.20
C LYS A 243 -31.81 -31.21 -13.18
N ASP A 244 -31.58 -31.14 -14.47
CA ASP A 244 -32.51 -31.58 -15.50
C ASP A 244 -32.94 -33.01 -15.19
N GLY A 245 -34.25 -33.20 -14.91
CA GLY A 245 -34.80 -34.34 -14.25
C GLY A 245 -34.84 -35.64 -15.04
N ASP A 246 -34.22 -35.75 -16.23
CA ASP A 246 -34.37 -36.88 -17.12
C ASP A 246 -33.08 -37.66 -17.47
N ASP A 247 -32.02 -37.52 -16.68
CA ASP A 247 -30.83 -38.34 -16.91
C ASP A 247 -30.56 -39.34 -15.78
N PRO A 248 -31.15 -40.57 -15.87
CA PRO A 248 -31.04 -41.57 -14.80
C PRO A 248 -29.69 -42.27 -14.73
N CYS A 249 -28.70 -41.92 -15.55
CA CYS A 249 -27.51 -42.73 -15.75
C CYS A 249 -26.20 -42.11 -15.33
N GLN A 250 -26.18 -41.00 -14.65
CA GLN A 250 -24.89 -40.52 -14.14
C GLN A 250 -24.71 -40.99 -12.71
N ALA A 251 -23.82 -41.96 -12.54
CA ALA A 251 -23.22 -42.25 -11.26
C ALA A 251 -22.82 -40.92 -10.62
N SER A 252 -23.30 -40.69 -9.40
CA SER A 252 -23.00 -39.48 -8.63
C SER A 252 -21.50 -39.31 -8.50
N LEU A 253 -20.90 -38.59 -9.44
CA LEU A 253 -19.58 -38.06 -9.19
C LEU A 253 -19.70 -37.13 -7.99
N PRO A 254 -18.80 -37.21 -7.03
CA PRO A 254 -18.79 -36.25 -5.92
C PRO A 254 -18.78 -34.84 -6.50
N ALA A 255 -19.65 -33.97 -5.97
CA ALA A 255 -19.74 -32.59 -6.42
C ALA A 255 -18.35 -31.96 -6.48
N GLU A 256 -17.92 -31.53 -7.65
CA GLU A 256 -16.64 -30.87 -7.83
C GLU A 256 -16.75 -29.43 -7.34
N ILE A 257 -16.00 -29.13 -6.29
CA ILE A 257 -15.95 -27.76 -5.77
C ILE A 257 -14.96 -26.97 -6.63
N VAL A 258 -15.48 -26.08 -7.44
CA VAL A 258 -14.69 -25.25 -8.33
C VAL A 258 -14.51 -23.86 -7.73
N THR A 259 -13.28 -23.36 -7.75
CA THR A 259 -12.98 -21.98 -7.38
C THR A 259 -13.15 -21.11 -8.63
N VAL A 260 -14.12 -20.20 -8.58
CA VAL A 260 -14.42 -19.29 -9.69
C VAL A 260 -14.16 -17.85 -9.24
N PRO A 261 -13.51 -17.01 -10.06
CA PRO A 261 -13.42 -15.58 -9.77
C PRO A 261 -14.82 -14.99 -9.66
N ASP A 262 -15.16 -14.44 -8.50
CA ASP A 262 -16.46 -13.81 -8.30
C ASP A 262 -16.43 -12.39 -8.91
N PRO A 263 -17.19 -12.12 -9.98
CA PRO A 263 -17.25 -10.78 -10.57
C PRO A 263 -17.82 -9.72 -9.59
N ASP A 264 -18.59 -10.14 -8.59
CA ASP A 264 -19.11 -9.24 -7.56
C ASP A 264 -18.07 -8.95 -6.46
N VAL A 265 -17.05 -9.78 -6.33
CA VAL A 265 -15.89 -9.61 -5.43
C VAL A 265 -14.74 -8.93 -6.14
N SER A 266 -14.73 -8.92 -7.49
CA SER A 266 -13.75 -8.15 -8.24
C SER A 266 -13.84 -6.67 -7.82
N LEU A 267 -12.67 -6.02 -7.73
CA LEU A 267 -12.53 -4.61 -7.29
C LEU A 267 -13.37 -3.61 -8.11
N GLU A 268 -13.92 -4.04 -9.25
CA GLU A 268 -14.78 -3.24 -10.12
C GLU A 268 -16.18 -3.84 -10.20
N ASN A 269 -17.18 -3.07 -9.78
CA ASN A 269 -18.56 -3.35 -10.16
C ASN A 269 -18.69 -3.12 -11.68
N LEU A 270 -18.82 -4.18 -12.45
CA LEU A 270 -18.88 -4.13 -13.92
C LEU A 270 -20.00 -3.22 -14.43
N VAL A 271 -21.12 -3.12 -13.72
CA VAL A 271 -22.24 -2.25 -14.10
C VAL A 271 -21.91 -0.78 -13.82
N GLU A 272 -21.33 -0.48 -12.65
CA GLU A 272 -20.87 0.87 -12.33
C GLU A 272 -19.72 1.29 -13.24
N SER A 273 -18.76 0.41 -13.46
CA SER A 273 -17.64 0.63 -14.38
C SER A 273 -18.13 0.88 -15.81
N LYS A 274 -19.12 0.13 -16.30
CA LYS A 274 -19.75 0.34 -17.62
C LYS A 274 -20.52 1.65 -17.67
N HIS A 275 -21.23 1.99 -16.60
CA HIS A 275 -21.95 3.27 -16.50
C HIS A 275 -20.96 4.45 -16.51
N HIS A 276 -19.89 4.38 -15.76
CA HIS A 276 -18.84 5.40 -15.77
C HIS A 276 -18.13 5.49 -17.11
N LYS A 277 -17.83 4.35 -17.75
CA LYS A 277 -17.24 4.32 -19.11
C LYS A 277 -18.17 4.98 -20.15
N LEU A 278 -19.46 4.72 -20.09
CA LEU A 278 -20.46 5.33 -20.97
C LEU A 278 -20.61 6.83 -20.69
N SER A 279 -20.69 7.23 -19.42
CA SER A 279 -20.73 8.64 -19.01
C SER A 279 -19.50 9.40 -19.44
N ARG A 280 -18.31 8.78 -19.34
CA ARG A 280 -17.05 9.35 -19.83
C ARG A 280 -17.00 9.47 -21.33
N SER A 281 -17.46 8.45 -22.08
CA SER A 281 -17.49 8.50 -23.54
C SER A 281 -18.39 9.61 -24.08
N LEU A 282 -19.49 9.91 -23.40
CA LEU A 282 -20.39 11.02 -23.72
C LEU A 282 -19.79 12.40 -23.38
N ARG A 283 -18.86 12.46 -22.42
CA ARG A 283 -18.19 13.69 -21.96
C ARG A 283 -16.86 13.97 -22.67
N SER A 284 -16.35 13.08 -23.50
CA SER A 284 -15.04 13.21 -24.17
C SER A 284 -15.04 14.11 -25.41
N GLY A 285 -16.02 15.00 -25.54
CA GLY A 285 -16.14 15.95 -26.64
C GLY A 285 -15.20 17.16 -26.52
N LEU A 286 -15.05 17.87 -27.66
CA LEU A 286 -14.28 19.12 -27.76
C LEU A 286 -14.76 20.22 -26.82
N THR A 287 -16.01 20.13 -26.34
CA THR A 287 -16.64 21.06 -25.38
C THR A 287 -15.99 21.10 -23.99
N ASP A 288 -15.20 20.08 -23.60
CA ASP A 288 -14.54 20.08 -22.30
C ASP A 288 -13.32 21.01 -22.20
N LYS A 289 -12.76 21.49 -23.33
CA LYS A 289 -11.55 22.33 -23.32
C LYS A 289 -11.77 23.68 -22.64
N ASP A 290 -12.94 24.24 -22.76
CA ASP A 290 -13.28 25.56 -22.19
C ASP A 290 -13.93 25.46 -20.79
N LEU A 291 -14.05 24.25 -20.25
CA LEU A 291 -14.72 24.02 -18.98
C LEU A 291 -13.84 24.51 -17.81
N LYS A 292 -14.32 25.50 -17.08
CA LYS A 292 -13.67 26.01 -15.88
C LYS A 292 -14.43 25.55 -14.63
N PRO A 293 -13.72 25.10 -13.57
CA PRO A 293 -14.38 24.74 -12.32
C PRO A 293 -14.90 26.00 -11.60
N ASN A 294 -16.04 25.86 -10.92
CA ASN A 294 -16.48 26.87 -9.96
C ASN A 294 -15.59 26.85 -8.71
N ALA A 295 -15.76 27.81 -7.78
CA ALA A 295 -14.90 27.93 -6.59
C ALA A 295 -14.86 26.63 -5.76
N ALA A 296 -16.02 26.07 -5.42
CA ALA A 296 -16.11 24.83 -4.64
C ALA A 296 -15.44 23.62 -5.34
N THR A 297 -15.65 23.48 -6.64
CA THR A 297 -15.02 22.40 -7.43
C THR A 297 -13.51 22.60 -7.54
N ARG A 298 -13.05 23.85 -7.67
CA ARG A 298 -11.62 24.17 -7.70
C ARG A 298 -10.95 23.80 -6.38
N ASP A 299 -11.58 24.10 -5.26
CA ASP A 299 -11.05 23.75 -3.94
C ASP A 299 -11.02 22.22 -3.76
N GLN A 300 -12.05 21.53 -4.21
CA GLN A 300 -12.06 20.05 -4.23
C GLN A 300 -10.96 19.46 -5.12
N LEU A 301 -10.73 20.00 -6.32
CA LEU A 301 -9.65 19.59 -7.20
C LEU A 301 -8.29 19.84 -6.56
N ASN A 302 -8.08 20.97 -5.91
CA ASN A 302 -6.83 21.29 -5.19
C ASN A 302 -6.58 20.28 -4.05
N VAL A 303 -7.60 19.89 -3.32
CA VAL A 303 -7.51 18.84 -2.29
C VAL A 303 -7.08 17.51 -2.92
N ILE A 304 -7.70 17.10 -4.04
CA ILE A 304 -7.38 15.85 -4.74
C ILE A 304 -5.93 15.86 -5.27
N VAL A 305 -5.49 16.97 -5.87
CA VAL A 305 -4.12 17.11 -6.39
C VAL A 305 -3.08 16.97 -5.29
N ASN A 306 -3.38 17.47 -4.09
CA ASN A 306 -2.48 17.40 -2.93
C ASN A 306 -2.59 16.09 -2.14
N TYR A 307 -3.42 15.13 -2.54
CA TYR A 307 -3.44 13.82 -1.89
C TYR A 307 -2.08 13.14 -1.99
N PRO A 308 -1.65 12.42 -0.95
CA PRO A 308 -0.46 11.59 -1.04
C PRO A 308 -0.57 10.57 -2.18
N SER A 309 0.58 10.19 -2.73
CA SER A 309 0.66 9.24 -3.85
C SER A 309 0.00 7.90 -3.57
N THR A 310 -0.04 7.51 -2.30
CA THR A 310 -0.62 6.25 -1.81
C THR A 310 -2.15 6.25 -1.71
N LYS A 311 -2.78 7.43 -1.71
CA LYS A 311 -4.24 7.52 -1.59
C LYS A 311 -4.90 7.14 -2.92
N ALA A 312 -5.71 6.08 -2.88
CA ALA A 312 -6.54 5.69 -4.01
C ALA A 312 -7.67 6.72 -4.20
N LEU A 313 -7.89 7.13 -5.45
CA LEU A 313 -8.99 8.03 -5.81
C LEU A 313 -10.30 7.26 -5.90
N THR A 314 -11.37 7.84 -5.37
CA THR A 314 -12.73 7.31 -5.56
C THR A 314 -13.16 7.48 -7.02
N SER A 315 -14.15 6.71 -7.49
CA SER A 315 -14.66 6.86 -8.86
C SER A 315 -15.19 8.27 -9.15
N GLU A 316 -15.79 8.92 -8.14
CA GLU A 316 -16.28 10.30 -8.24
C GLU A 316 -15.14 11.31 -8.39
N GLU A 317 -14.05 11.12 -7.62
CA GLU A 317 -12.84 11.94 -7.72
C GLU A 317 -12.13 11.73 -9.07
N GLN A 318 -12.05 10.47 -9.55
CA GLN A 318 -11.50 10.16 -10.86
C GLN A 318 -12.30 10.84 -11.98
N ASP A 319 -13.63 10.80 -11.91
CA ASP A 319 -14.49 11.46 -12.89
C ASP A 319 -14.33 12.97 -12.84
N LEU A 320 -14.14 13.55 -11.65
CA LEU A 320 -13.90 14.98 -11.48
C LEU A 320 -12.57 15.41 -12.11
N VAL A 321 -11.49 14.67 -11.85
CA VAL A 321 -10.17 14.91 -12.45
C VAL A 321 -10.24 14.75 -13.97
N TRP A 322 -10.90 13.72 -14.47
CA TRP A 322 -11.10 13.52 -15.93
C TRP A 322 -11.88 14.65 -16.57
N LYS A 323 -12.95 15.10 -15.94
CA LYS A 323 -13.80 16.21 -16.43
C LYS A 323 -13.02 17.51 -16.61
N PHE A 324 -12.15 17.83 -15.65
CA PHE A 324 -11.38 19.08 -15.65
C PHE A 324 -9.92 18.89 -16.10
N ARG A 325 -9.60 17.81 -16.86
CA ARG A 325 -8.24 17.48 -17.32
C ARG A 325 -7.54 18.61 -18.07
N PHE A 326 -8.27 19.38 -18.88
CA PHE A 326 -7.70 20.52 -19.61
C PHE A 326 -7.37 21.70 -18.69
N TYR A 327 -8.21 21.95 -17.68
CA TYR A 327 -7.91 22.94 -16.65
C TYR A 327 -6.69 22.56 -15.81
N LEU A 328 -6.58 21.28 -15.44
CA LEU A 328 -5.49 20.74 -14.62
C LEU A 328 -4.18 20.62 -15.39
N GLN A 329 -4.18 20.70 -16.70
CA GLN A 329 -2.99 20.58 -17.56
C GLN A 329 -1.89 21.59 -17.22
N SER A 330 -2.24 22.77 -16.70
CA SER A 330 -1.32 23.80 -16.23
C SER A 330 -0.70 23.51 -14.84
N GLN A 331 -1.14 22.44 -14.16
CA GLN A 331 -0.67 22.07 -12.82
C GLN A 331 0.19 20.81 -12.89
N LYS A 332 1.52 20.95 -12.70
CA LYS A 332 2.47 19.83 -12.79
C LYS A 332 2.16 18.68 -11.82
N LYS A 333 1.73 18.96 -10.58
CA LYS A 333 1.37 17.96 -9.55
C LYS A 333 0.12 17.14 -9.89
N ALA A 334 -0.75 17.66 -10.75
CA ALA A 334 -1.99 16.99 -11.13
C ALA A 334 -1.76 15.84 -12.12
N LEU A 335 -0.62 15.78 -12.81
CA LEU A 335 -0.35 14.79 -13.85
C LEU A 335 -0.43 13.35 -13.34
N ALA A 336 0.20 13.04 -12.20
CA ALA A 336 0.15 11.70 -11.62
C ALA A 336 -1.28 11.28 -11.27
N LYS A 337 -2.09 12.21 -10.73
CA LYS A 337 -3.51 11.96 -10.42
C LYS A 337 -4.32 11.74 -11.70
N PHE A 338 -4.08 12.54 -12.73
CA PHE A 338 -4.71 12.37 -14.04
C PHE A 338 -4.40 10.98 -14.64
N VAL A 339 -3.13 10.57 -14.66
CA VAL A 339 -2.71 9.27 -15.20
C VAL A 339 -3.37 8.09 -14.46
N LYS A 340 -3.60 8.21 -13.15
CA LYS A 340 -4.35 7.23 -12.35
C LYS A 340 -5.84 7.14 -12.72
N CYS A 341 -6.40 8.22 -13.26
CA CYS A 341 -7.82 8.27 -13.65
C CYS A 341 -8.09 7.69 -15.04
N VAL A 342 -7.06 7.47 -15.88
CA VAL A 342 -7.19 7.03 -17.25
C VAL A 342 -7.55 5.55 -17.34
N ASN A 343 -8.58 5.24 -18.13
CA ASN A 343 -8.87 3.86 -18.51
C ASN A 343 -7.98 3.44 -19.70
N TRP A 344 -6.83 2.84 -19.41
CA TRP A 344 -5.86 2.42 -20.42
C TRP A 344 -6.35 1.30 -21.35
N GLN A 345 -7.45 0.63 -21.03
CA GLN A 345 -8.08 -0.37 -21.90
C GLN A 345 -8.98 0.26 -22.97
N SER A 346 -9.39 1.52 -22.77
CA SER A 346 -10.18 2.25 -23.74
C SER A 346 -9.25 2.97 -24.74
N GLY A 347 -9.17 2.49 -25.98
CA GLY A 347 -8.29 3.05 -27.00
C GLY A 347 -8.49 4.56 -27.28
N PRO A 348 -9.72 5.10 -27.34
CA PRO A 348 -9.95 6.53 -27.49
C PRO A 348 -9.46 7.34 -26.27
N GLU A 349 -9.75 6.86 -25.05
CA GLU A 349 -9.35 7.52 -23.82
C GLU A 349 -7.82 7.51 -23.65
N ALA A 350 -7.19 6.37 -23.90
CA ALA A 350 -5.72 6.24 -23.82
C ALA A 350 -5.01 7.16 -24.84
N ARG A 351 -5.51 7.28 -26.08
CA ARG A 351 -4.94 8.19 -27.09
C ARG A 351 -5.03 9.65 -26.64
N GLN A 352 -6.21 10.09 -26.20
CA GLN A 352 -6.38 11.45 -25.70
C GLN A 352 -5.49 11.72 -24.47
N ALA A 353 -5.38 10.76 -23.54
CA ALA A 353 -4.52 10.88 -22.38
C ALA A 353 -3.05 11.04 -22.77
N LEU A 354 -2.55 10.29 -23.75
CA LEU A 354 -1.18 10.39 -24.24
C LEU A 354 -0.89 11.74 -24.92
N GLU A 355 -1.86 12.30 -25.65
CA GLU A 355 -1.74 13.65 -26.22
C GLU A 355 -1.65 14.70 -25.11
N LEU A 356 -2.49 14.57 -24.07
CA LEU A 356 -2.46 15.48 -22.91
C LEU A 356 -1.16 15.36 -22.13
N VAL A 357 -0.64 14.16 -21.88
CA VAL A 357 0.65 13.94 -21.18
C VAL A 357 1.80 14.66 -21.90
N ARG A 358 1.79 14.68 -23.25
CA ARG A 358 2.81 15.37 -24.04
C ARG A 358 2.77 16.89 -23.92
N THR A 359 1.57 17.45 -23.73
CA THR A 359 1.32 18.88 -23.65
C THR A 359 1.10 19.38 -22.22
N TRP A 360 1.11 18.46 -21.24
CA TRP A 360 0.99 18.78 -19.81
C TRP A 360 2.21 19.54 -19.32
N GLN A 361 1.99 20.46 -18.38
CA GLN A 361 3.12 21.10 -17.72
C GLN A 361 4.07 20.04 -17.13
N PRO A 362 5.37 20.07 -17.50
CA PRO A 362 6.29 19.01 -17.09
C PRO A 362 6.36 18.88 -15.56
N MET A 363 6.16 17.65 -15.07
CA MET A 363 6.24 17.36 -13.64
C MET A 363 7.69 17.42 -13.15
N ASP A 364 7.86 17.61 -11.85
CA ASP A 364 9.19 17.58 -11.22
C ASP A 364 9.80 16.16 -11.31
N VAL A 365 11.13 16.10 -11.29
CA VAL A 365 11.86 14.83 -11.39
C VAL A 365 11.50 13.89 -10.25
N ASP A 366 11.36 14.44 -9.03
CA ASP A 366 11.03 13.68 -7.83
C ASP A 366 9.61 13.06 -7.90
N ASP A 367 8.67 13.79 -8.50
CA ASP A 367 7.30 13.29 -8.71
C ASP A 367 7.25 12.21 -9.81
N ALA A 368 8.19 12.23 -10.77
CA ALA A 368 8.23 11.24 -11.84
C ALA A 368 8.53 9.82 -11.33
N LEU A 369 9.14 9.68 -10.16
CA LEU A 369 9.36 8.39 -9.49
C LEU A 369 8.03 7.65 -9.22
N GLU A 370 6.95 8.38 -8.92
CA GLU A 370 5.62 7.79 -8.74
C GLU A 370 5.17 6.99 -9.96
N LEU A 371 5.46 7.49 -11.16
CA LEU A 371 5.04 6.86 -12.43
C LEU A 371 5.84 5.58 -12.79
N LEU A 372 6.90 5.28 -12.05
CA LEU A 372 7.65 4.02 -12.18
C LEU A 372 7.13 2.89 -11.28
N GLY A 373 6.17 3.19 -10.42
CA GLY A 373 5.57 2.22 -9.52
C GLY A 373 4.74 1.12 -10.22
N PRO A 374 4.38 0.05 -9.49
CA PRO A 374 3.63 -1.09 -10.04
C PRO A 374 2.24 -0.70 -10.56
N GLN A 375 1.67 0.41 -10.10
CA GLN A 375 0.36 0.91 -10.50
C GLN A 375 0.32 1.41 -11.96
N PHE A 376 1.48 1.74 -12.55
CA PHE A 376 1.60 2.35 -13.86
C PHE A 376 2.18 1.37 -14.88
N GLY A 377 1.33 0.47 -15.39
CA GLY A 377 1.75 -0.56 -16.35
C GLY A 377 1.85 -0.09 -17.81
N HIS A 378 1.44 1.16 -18.14
CA HIS A 378 1.42 1.62 -19.52
C HIS A 378 2.82 2.08 -19.98
N PRO A 379 3.40 1.51 -21.07
CA PRO A 379 4.77 1.80 -21.49
C PRO A 379 5.05 3.29 -21.77
N ALA A 380 4.10 4.01 -22.36
CA ALA A 380 4.29 5.44 -22.66
C ALA A 380 4.37 6.31 -21.42
N VAL A 381 3.66 5.95 -20.33
CA VAL A 381 3.74 6.65 -19.03
C VAL A 381 5.11 6.45 -18.41
N ARG A 382 5.62 5.22 -18.44
CA ARG A 382 6.97 4.91 -17.93
C ARG A 382 8.06 5.61 -18.76
N ARG A 383 7.92 5.64 -20.09
CA ARG A 383 8.83 6.41 -20.95
C ARG A 383 8.84 7.90 -20.62
N TYR A 384 7.67 8.49 -20.34
CA TYR A 384 7.60 9.88 -19.88
C TYR A 384 8.36 10.07 -18.55
N ALA A 385 8.18 9.17 -17.58
CA ALA A 385 8.91 9.22 -16.31
C ALA A 385 10.44 9.15 -16.53
N VAL A 386 10.91 8.22 -17.37
CA VAL A 386 12.33 8.09 -17.73
C VAL A 386 12.85 9.36 -18.42
N ALA A 387 12.06 9.97 -19.31
CA ALA A 387 12.43 11.23 -19.96
C ALA A 387 12.60 12.39 -18.95
N ARG A 388 11.77 12.41 -17.89
CA ARG A 388 11.94 13.38 -16.78
C ARG A 388 13.21 13.09 -15.97
N LEU A 389 13.47 11.82 -15.63
CA LEU A 389 14.67 11.42 -14.87
C LEU A 389 15.98 11.69 -15.63
N ARG A 390 15.96 11.77 -16.96
CA ARG A 390 17.15 12.18 -17.74
C ARG A 390 17.67 13.57 -17.39
N GLN A 391 16.79 14.45 -16.91
CA GLN A 391 17.12 15.82 -16.50
C GLN A 391 17.68 15.91 -15.08
N ALA A 392 17.62 14.79 -14.32
CA ALA A 392 18.19 14.73 -12.98
C ALA A 392 19.71 14.81 -13.01
N HIS A 393 20.28 15.52 -12.05
CA HIS A 393 21.73 15.53 -11.81
C HIS A 393 22.19 14.12 -11.34
N SER A 394 23.44 13.75 -11.64
CA SER A 394 23.96 12.43 -11.25
C SER A 394 23.93 12.18 -9.73
N ASP A 395 24.13 13.23 -8.94
CA ASP A 395 24.11 13.15 -7.46
C ASP A 395 22.69 12.95 -6.90
N ASP A 396 21.66 13.44 -7.60
CA ASP A 396 20.26 13.16 -7.23
C ASP A 396 19.88 11.71 -7.61
N LEU A 397 20.33 11.26 -8.79
CA LEU A 397 20.11 9.89 -9.23
C LEU A 397 20.75 8.86 -8.29
N LEU A 398 21.90 9.16 -7.69
CA LEU A 398 22.53 8.30 -6.68
C LEU A 398 21.62 8.07 -5.47
N LEU A 399 20.86 9.09 -5.06
CA LEU A 399 19.92 8.99 -3.94
C LEU A 399 18.70 8.10 -4.22
N TYR A 400 18.38 7.88 -5.51
CA TYR A 400 17.22 7.08 -5.93
C TYR A 400 17.62 5.76 -6.59
N LEU A 401 18.92 5.53 -6.80
CA LEU A 401 19.42 4.44 -7.64
C LEU A 401 18.98 3.06 -7.15
N LEU A 402 18.98 2.82 -5.84
CA LEU A 402 18.51 1.56 -5.25
C LEU A 402 17.06 1.28 -5.63
N GLN A 403 16.19 2.27 -5.49
CA GLN A 403 14.78 2.17 -5.83
C GLN A 403 14.55 2.07 -7.35
N LEU A 404 15.36 2.77 -8.14
CA LEU A 404 15.30 2.67 -9.61
C LEU A 404 15.70 1.28 -10.10
N VAL A 405 16.67 0.63 -9.45
CA VAL A 405 17.03 -0.78 -9.74
C VAL A 405 15.85 -1.70 -9.39
N GLN A 406 15.16 -1.48 -8.27
CA GLN A 406 13.96 -2.25 -7.93
C GLN A 406 12.81 -2.00 -8.92
N ALA A 407 12.65 -0.77 -9.44
CA ALA A 407 11.62 -0.42 -10.42
C ALA A 407 11.77 -1.13 -11.77
N LEU A 408 12.93 -1.72 -12.07
CA LEU A 408 13.14 -2.56 -13.27
C LEU A 408 12.19 -3.76 -13.31
N LYS A 409 11.76 -4.29 -12.17
CA LYS A 409 10.80 -5.41 -12.08
C LYS A 409 9.45 -5.09 -12.72
N TYR A 410 9.05 -3.81 -12.66
CA TYR A 410 7.75 -3.36 -13.18
C TYR A 410 7.79 -3.01 -14.66
N GLU A 411 8.96 -3.12 -15.30
CA GLU A 411 9.10 -2.91 -16.73
C GLU A 411 8.68 -4.21 -17.45
N ARG A 412 7.52 -4.21 -18.08
CA ARG A 412 7.06 -5.33 -18.89
C ARG A 412 8.02 -5.47 -20.07
N THR A 413 8.75 -6.57 -20.12
CA THR A 413 9.54 -6.94 -21.28
C THR A 413 8.60 -7.07 -22.46
N THR A 414 8.68 -6.13 -23.37
CA THR A 414 7.92 -6.10 -24.64
C THR A 414 8.29 -7.24 -25.59
N ASN A 415 9.09 -8.20 -25.14
CA ASN A 415 9.66 -9.32 -25.92
C ASN A 415 9.12 -10.71 -25.55
N SER A 416 8.04 -10.82 -24.81
CA SER A 416 7.41 -12.14 -24.60
C SER A 416 6.03 -12.18 -25.23
N ASP A 417 5.96 -12.88 -26.36
CA ASP A 417 4.81 -13.34 -27.14
C ASP A 417 4.14 -12.35 -28.11
N PRO A 418 4.52 -12.42 -29.41
CA PRO A 418 3.71 -11.83 -30.48
C PRO A 418 2.31 -12.48 -30.59
N ASN A 419 2.05 -13.61 -29.94
CA ASN A 419 0.75 -14.30 -29.96
C ASN A 419 -0.26 -13.71 -28.95
N VAL A 420 0.15 -13.06 -27.86
CA VAL A 420 -0.76 -12.40 -26.89
C VAL A 420 -1.29 -11.08 -27.47
N MET A 421 -0.49 -10.38 -28.29
CA MET A 421 -0.97 -9.18 -29.03
C MET A 421 -1.96 -9.52 -30.14
N ARG A 422 -1.88 -10.72 -30.73
CA ARG A 422 -2.89 -11.20 -31.71
C ARG A 422 -4.18 -11.66 -31.01
N ALA A 423 -4.12 -12.20 -29.81
CA ALA A 423 -5.31 -12.60 -29.04
C ALA A 423 -6.10 -11.38 -28.53
N SER A 424 -5.45 -10.27 -28.19
CA SER A 424 -6.14 -9.03 -27.80
C SER A 424 -6.65 -8.20 -28.98
N ALA A 425 -6.13 -8.41 -30.19
CA ALA A 425 -6.60 -7.76 -31.40
C ALA A 425 -7.69 -8.58 -32.11
N SER A 426 -7.88 -9.87 -31.81
CA SER A 426 -8.88 -10.75 -32.42
C SER A 426 -10.15 -10.93 -31.60
N SER A 427 -10.27 -10.30 -30.41
CA SER A 427 -11.51 -10.32 -29.62
C SER A 427 -12.46 -9.13 -29.88
N SER A 428 -12.18 -8.29 -30.86
CA SER A 428 -13.15 -7.31 -31.36
C SER A 428 -13.57 -7.71 -32.75
N THR A 429 -14.82 -8.13 -32.85
CA THR A 429 -15.59 -8.51 -34.07
C THR A 429 -15.70 -10.02 -34.32
N VAL A 430 -16.52 -10.68 -33.53
CA VAL A 430 -17.40 -11.73 -34.05
C VAL A 430 -18.79 -11.41 -33.55
N LEU A 431 -19.55 -10.75 -34.38
CA LEU A 431 -21.01 -10.81 -34.41
C LEU A 431 -21.38 -12.26 -34.75
N PRO A 432 -22.34 -12.88 -34.04
CA PRO A 432 -22.87 -14.17 -34.48
C PRO A 432 -23.53 -14.01 -35.84
N PRO A 433 -23.46 -15.03 -36.74
CA PRO A 433 -24.05 -14.96 -38.06
C PRO A 433 -25.56 -14.80 -37.94
N ALA A 434 -26.07 -13.86 -38.72
CA ALA A 434 -27.51 -13.69 -38.91
C ALA A 434 -28.12 -15.01 -39.40
N ILE A 435 -29.13 -15.49 -38.74
CA ILE A 435 -29.99 -16.56 -39.19
C ILE A 435 -30.82 -15.97 -40.32
N GLU A 436 -30.59 -16.46 -41.54
CA GLU A 436 -31.50 -16.22 -42.69
C GLU A 436 -32.86 -16.84 -42.40
N PRO A 437 -33.98 -16.13 -42.65
CA PRO A 437 -35.29 -16.74 -42.59
C PRO A 437 -35.62 -17.46 -43.92
N ASP A 438 -36.06 -18.71 -43.78
CA ASP A 438 -36.62 -19.59 -44.77
C ASP A 438 -37.85 -18.98 -45.44
N PRO A 439 -38.03 -19.08 -46.79
CA PRO A 439 -39.10 -18.40 -47.53
C PRO A 439 -40.33 -19.31 -47.67
N GLY A 440 -41.48 -18.79 -47.31
CA GLY A 440 -42.74 -19.28 -47.86
C GLY A 440 -43.98 -19.08 -46.98
N PRO A 441 -45.17 -19.00 -47.56
CA PRO A 441 -45.63 -18.44 -48.80
C PRO A 441 -46.69 -17.32 -48.64
N VAL A 442 -46.77 -16.48 -49.65
CA VAL A 442 -47.84 -15.46 -49.91
C VAL A 442 -49.16 -16.22 -50.34
N PRO A 443 -50.41 -15.73 -50.15
CA PRO A 443 -50.86 -14.41 -50.62
C PRO A 443 -52.02 -13.73 -49.81
N GLY A 444 -52.30 -12.47 -50.13
CA GLY A 444 -53.65 -11.90 -50.04
C GLY A 444 -53.75 -10.46 -49.57
N GLU A 445 -53.70 -9.58 -50.48
CA GLU A 445 -54.50 -8.37 -50.80
C GLU A 445 -55.20 -7.54 -49.70
N ARG A 446 -55.04 -6.21 -49.94
CA ARG A 446 -55.92 -5.06 -49.68
C ARG A 446 -55.88 -4.46 -48.26
N GLY A 447 -55.55 -3.20 -48.16
CA GLY A 447 -56.15 -1.98 -48.56
C GLY A 447 -55.69 -0.80 -47.76
N ASP A 448 -55.20 0.16 -48.36
CA ASP A 448 -55.59 1.57 -48.46
C ASP A 448 -55.29 2.54 -47.30
N ARG A 449 -54.51 3.56 -47.69
CA ARG A 449 -54.58 4.99 -47.44
C ARG A 449 -54.11 5.64 -46.13
N GLY A 450 -53.16 6.60 -46.41
CA GLY A 450 -53.04 7.87 -45.69
C GLY A 450 -51.58 8.25 -45.41
N SER A 451 -50.77 8.67 -46.38
CA SER A 451 -50.45 10.02 -46.81
C SER A 451 -50.35 11.06 -45.69
N PHE A 452 -49.15 11.52 -45.43
CA PHE A 452 -48.79 12.94 -45.55
C PHE A 452 -47.25 13.11 -45.56
N THR A 453 -46.86 13.82 -46.58
CA THR A 453 -45.60 14.35 -47.06
C THR A 453 -45.09 15.55 -46.28
N ALA A 454 -43.79 15.76 -46.31
CA ALA A 454 -43.07 16.97 -46.72
C ALA A 454 -41.64 16.89 -46.17
N SER A 455 -40.59 16.62 -46.94
CA SER A 455 -39.85 17.46 -47.91
C SER A 455 -39.21 18.71 -47.32
N ALA A 456 -37.90 18.78 -47.40
CA ALA A 456 -37.06 19.75 -48.12
C ALA A 456 -35.69 19.77 -47.48
N GLU A 457 -34.64 19.29 -48.07
CA GLU A 457 -33.72 19.78 -49.11
C GLU A 457 -32.90 21.00 -48.72
N LEU A 458 -31.56 20.74 -48.80
CA LEU A 458 -30.49 21.44 -49.52
C LEU A 458 -29.90 22.75 -48.94
N GLY A 459 -28.57 22.73 -49.03
CA GLY A 459 -27.77 23.94 -49.07
C GLY A 459 -26.28 23.77 -48.81
N ALA A 460 -25.53 23.24 -49.81
CA ALA A 460 -24.09 23.41 -49.88
C ALA A 460 -23.75 24.76 -50.46
N SER A 461 -22.69 25.41 -50.00
CA SER A 461 -21.88 26.32 -50.82
C SER A 461 -20.49 26.54 -50.25
N HIS A 462 -19.55 26.32 -51.11
CA HIS A 462 -18.15 26.76 -51.13
C HIS A 462 -18.00 28.29 -50.97
N ILE A 463 -16.83 28.79 -50.56
CA ILE A 463 -15.95 29.66 -51.33
C ILE A 463 -14.80 30.22 -50.44
N ASP A 464 -13.60 29.89 -50.85
CA ASP A 464 -12.32 30.60 -51.08
C ASP A 464 -11.84 31.76 -50.19
N SER A 465 -10.57 31.53 -49.79
CA SER A 465 -9.36 32.37 -49.84
C SER A 465 -9.50 33.91 -49.83
N PHE A 466 -8.67 34.56 -49.04
CA PHE A 466 -7.72 35.60 -49.50
C PHE A 466 -6.64 35.95 -48.43
N THR A 467 -5.49 36.21 -48.95
CA THR A 467 -4.17 36.54 -48.42
C THR A 467 -4.02 37.96 -47.89
N ASP A 468 -2.85 38.17 -47.26
CA ASP A 468 -2.04 39.41 -47.06
C ASP A 468 -2.37 40.26 -45.82
N GLY A 469 -1.44 40.63 -45.04
CA GLY A 469 -0.10 41.06 -45.11
C GLY A 469 0.20 42.11 -44.06
N LEU A 470 1.45 42.15 -43.58
CA LEU A 470 2.23 43.33 -43.13
C LEU A 470 2.31 43.72 -41.65
N ARG A 471 3.54 43.49 -41.18
CA ARG A 471 4.48 44.43 -40.48
C ARG A 471 4.36 44.69 -38.95
N ASN A 472 5.46 44.28 -38.34
CA ASN A 472 6.07 44.77 -37.09
C ASN A 472 6.27 46.32 -37.02
N PRO A 473 6.52 46.98 -35.90
CA PRO A 473 7.83 46.80 -35.26
C PRO A 473 7.94 46.92 -33.70
N MET A 474 9.01 46.31 -33.20
CA MET A 474 9.95 46.65 -32.16
C MET A 474 9.49 47.30 -30.83
N SER A 475 9.79 46.64 -29.73
CA SER A 475 10.59 47.24 -28.65
C SER A 475 11.27 46.17 -27.77
N SER A 476 12.50 46.45 -27.50
CA SER A 476 13.50 45.69 -26.75
C SER A 476 13.23 45.66 -25.26
N SER A 477 13.46 44.49 -24.62
CA SER A 477 14.02 44.44 -23.27
C SER A 477 14.62 43.05 -22.94
N VAL A 478 15.85 43.08 -22.63
CA VAL A 478 16.75 42.20 -21.85
C VAL A 478 16.22 40.80 -21.48
N THR A 479 16.77 39.79 -22.12
CA THR A 479 16.61 38.39 -21.80
C THR A 479 17.74 37.90 -20.92
N SER A 480 17.43 37.30 -19.79
CA SER A 480 18.31 36.40 -19.03
C SER A 480 18.46 35.05 -19.75
N ALA A 481 19.69 34.55 -19.75
CA ALA A 481 20.17 33.45 -20.60
C ALA A 481 19.81 32.03 -20.18
N ASP A 482 18.57 31.75 -19.77
CA ASP A 482 18.17 30.40 -19.31
C ASP A 482 17.01 29.75 -20.09
N ASP A 483 16.49 30.37 -21.18
CA ASP A 483 15.30 29.83 -21.88
C ASP A 483 15.58 29.21 -23.26
N ALA A 484 16.83 28.89 -23.59
CA ALA A 484 17.22 28.46 -24.95
C ALA A 484 17.29 26.94 -25.18
N PHE A 485 16.69 26.08 -24.33
CA PHE A 485 16.79 24.62 -24.52
C PHE A 485 15.44 23.89 -24.78
N LEU A 486 14.40 24.56 -25.18
CA LEU A 486 13.05 23.95 -25.30
C LEU A 486 12.54 23.74 -26.73
N GLN A 487 13.35 23.72 -27.77
CA GLN A 487 12.88 23.40 -29.12
C GLN A 487 13.94 22.66 -29.96
N GLU A 488 14.05 21.34 -29.71
CA GLU A 488 14.40 20.42 -30.78
C GLU A 488 13.32 19.35 -30.89
N PRO A 489 12.75 19.11 -32.10
CA PRO A 489 11.85 18.00 -32.33
C PRO A 489 12.68 16.71 -32.23
N VAL A 490 12.42 15.91 -31.19
CA VAL A 490 12.97 14.57 -31.03
C VAL A 490 12.62 13.77 -32.30
N GLN A 491 13.59 13.53 -33.15
CA GLN A 491 13.50 12.53 -34.20
C GLN A 491 13.25 11.17 -33.54
N PRO A 492 12.43 10.29 -34.09
CA PRO A 492 12.14 8.97 -33.53
C PRO A 492 13.39 8.09 -33.65
N GLY A 493 14.25 8.19 -32.60
CA GLY A 493 15.24 7.14 -32.33
C GLY A 493 14.49 5.88 -31.90
N SER A 494 14.98 4.74 -32.27
CA SER A 494 14.38 3.42 -32.08
C SER A 494 13.71 3.27 -30.70
N GLU A 495 12.52 2.70 -30.64
CA GLU A 495 11.71 2.46 -29.41
C GLU A 495 12.48 1.76 -28.27
N SER A 496 13.60 1.10 -28.59
CA SER A 496 14.48 0.41 -27.63
C SER A 496 15.32 1.36 -26.74
N ASP A 497 15.51 2.62 -27.14
CA ASP A 497 16.40 3.57 -26.40
C ASP A 497 15.72 4.32 -25.25
N CYS A 498 14.45 4.05 -24.95
CA CYS A 498 13.64 4.80 -23.99
C CYS A 498 13.22 4.03 -22.74
N ASP A 499 13.71 2.79 -22.54
CA ASP A 499 13.40 2.02 -21.34
C ASP A 499 14.26 2.44 -20.13
N LEU A 500 13.77 2.15 -18.91
CA LEU A 500 14.47 2.48 -17.67
C LEU A 500 15.84 1.76 -17.59
N ALA A 501 15.92 0.51 -18.02
CA ALA A 501 17.15 -0.26 -18.02
C ALA A 501 18.22 0.40 -18.91
N THR A 502 17.88 0.77 -20.14
CA THR A 502 18.80 1.46 -21.05
C THR A 502 19.22 2.83 -20.50
N PHE A 503 18.29 3.58 -19.91
CA PHE A 503 18.60 4.85 -19.27
C PHE A 503 19.63 4.69 -18.13
N LEU A 504 19.40 3.75 -17.20
CA LEU A 504 20.31 3.49 -16.09
C LEU A 504 21.69 3.01 -16.56
N ILE A 505 21.73 2.11 -17.55
CA ILE A 505 22.99 1.64 -18.15
C ILE A 505 23.76 2.82 -18.74
N ASN A 506 23.09 3.67 -19.53
CA ASN A 506 23.76 4.82 -20.15
C ASN A 506 24.32 5.78 -19.10
N LYS A 507 23.55 6.11 -18.06
CA LYS A 507 24.00 6.98 -16.96
C LYS A 507 25.14 6.33 -16.15
N ALA A 508 25.03 5.04 -15.83
CA ALA A 508 26.08 4.30 -15.14
C ALA A 508 27.39 4.25 -15.95
N CYS A 509 27.31 4.19 -17.27
CA CYS A 509 28.52 4.25 -18.12
C CYS A 509 29.25 5.61 -18.07
N THR A 510 28.59 6.69 -17.66
CA THR A 510 29.18 8.05 -17.66
C THR A 510 29.77 8.49 -16.30
N SER A 511 29.46 7.80 -15.21
CA SER A 511 29.88 8.17 -13.85
C SER A 511 30.44 6.97 -13.09
N ASP A 512 31.61 7.11 -12.47
CA ASP A 512 32.26 6.06 -11.68
C ASP A 512 31.41 5.64 -10.48
N ALA A 513 30.80 6.62 -9.80
CA ALA A 513 29.92 6.38 -8.65
C ALA A 513 28.63 5.64 -9.06
N LEU A 514 27.97 6.10 -10.13
CA LEU A 514 26.79 5.41 -10.65
C LEU A 514 27.10 3.99 -11.14
N ALA A 515 28.24 3.81 -11.84
CA ALA A 515 28.67 2.49 -12.29
C ALA A 515 28.90 1.53 -11.11
N ASN A 516 29.59 2.03 -10.07
CA ASN A 516 29.90 1.25 -8.86
C ASN A 516 28.60 0.77 -8.16
N TYR A 517 27.71 1.70 -7.79
CA TYR A 517 26.52 1.32 -7.04
C TYR A 517 25.52 0.54 -7.91
N PHE A 518 25.38 0.89 -9.20
CA PHE A 518 24.51 0.15 -10.12
C PHE A 518 24.98 -1.29 -10.28
N TYR A 519 26.30 -1.53 -10.41
CA TYR A 519 26.88 -2.86 -10.47
C TYR A 519 26.55 -3.68 -9.22
N TRP A 520 26.85 -3.14 -8.02
CA TRP A 520 26.68 -3.89 -6.79
C TRP A 520 25.19 -4.12 -6.44
N TYR A 521 24.30 -3.17 -6.71
CA TYR A 521 22.86 -3.36 -6.52
C TYR A 521 22.32 -4.47 -7.44
N LEU A 522 22.71 -4.48 -8.72
CA LEU A 522 22.34 -5.56 -9.63
C LEU A 522 22.95 -6.90 -9.22
N TYR A 523 24.23 -6.89 -8.78
CA TYR A 523 24.94 -8.10 -8.38
C TYR A 523 24.23 -8.79 -7.22
N VAL A 524 23.85 -8.08 -6.18
CA VAL A 524 23.11 -8.60 -5.03
C VAL A 524 21.77 -9.22 -5.46
N GLU A 525 21.07 -8.60 -6.40
CA GLU A 525 19.78 -9.12 -6.91
C GLU A 525 19.96 -10.38 -7.76
N THR A 526 21.10 -10.55 -8.42
CA THR A 526 21.40 -11.76 -9.21
C THR A 526 21.95 -12.92 -8.36
N ASP A 527 22.65 -12.63 -7.25
CA ASP A 527 23.31 -13.63 -6.39
C ASP A 527 22.38 -14.18 -5.29
N ASP A 528 21.22 -13.59 -5.08
CA ASP A 528 20.29 -14.01 -4.03
C ASP A 528 19.81 -15.45 -4.27
N GLN A 529 20.37 -16.39 -3.49
CA GLN A 529 20.06 -17.83 -3.53
C GLN A 529 19.02 -18.25 -2.48
N ASP A 530 18.78 -17.39 -1.47
CA ASP A 530 17.99 -17.73 -0.29
C ASP A 530 16.51 -17.32 -0.42
N SER A 531 16.15 -16.57 -1.45
CA SER A 531 14.74 -16.23 -1.68
C SER A 531 13.98 -17.38 -2.33
N VAL A 532 13.28 -18.15 -1.53
CA VAL A 532 12.39 -19.25 -1.95
C VAL A 532 11.24 -18.77 -2.87
N VAL A 533 11.07 -17.46 -3.02
CA VAL A 533 9.91 -16.78 -3.64
C VAL A 533 10.28 -15.97 -4.90
N LYS A 534 11.54 -15.86 -5.29
CA LYS A 534 11.84 -15.07 -6.50
C LYS A 534 11.41 -15.81 -7.76
N ASP A 535 10.46 -15.19 -8.46
CA ASP A 535 10.12 -15.55 -9.83
C ASP A 535 11.42 -15.65 -10.67
N SER A 536 11.68 -16.82 -11.21
CA SER A 536 12.84 -17.10 -12.09
C SER A 536 13.00 -16.03 -13.19
N LYS A 537 11.90 -15.45 -13.65
CA LYS A 537 11.88 -14.37 -14.65
C LYS A 537 12.48 -13.06 -14.13
N VAL A 538 12.31 -12.74 -12.84
CA VAL A 538 12.89 -11.53 -12.23
C VAL A 538 14.40 -11.65 -12.15
N LYS A 539 14.91 -12.81 -11.74
CA LYS A 539 16.36 -13.10 -11.71
C LYS A 539 16.97 -13.07 -13.12
N GLU A 540 16.28 -13.63 -14.10
CA GLU A 540 16.69 -13.59 -15.50
C GLU A 540 16.74 -12.14 -16.02
N MET A 541 15.75 -11.32 -15.69
CA MET A 541 15.71 -9.89 -16.03
C MET A 541 16.93 -9.15 -15.49
N TYR A 542 17.23 -9.28 -14.18
CA TYR A 542 18.41 -8.64 -13.57
C TYR A 542 19.72 -9.14 -14.21
N THR A 543 19.82 -10.44 -14.46
CA THR A 543 20.97 -11.03 -15.14
C THR A 543 21.16 -10.47 -16.55
N ASN A 544 20.05 -10.26 -17.26
CA ASN A 544 20.08 -9.66 -18.60
C ASN A 544 20.51 -8.19 -18.55
N VAL A 545 19.98 -7.40 -17.61
CA VAL A 545 20.40 -6.01 -17.43
C VAL A 545 21.90 -5.93 -17.09
N MET A 546 22.40 -6.78 -16.19
CA MET A 546 23.81 -6.87 -15.85
C MET A 546 24.67 -7.20 -17.07
N LYS A 547 24.28 -8.20 -17.87
CA LYS A 547 24.98 -8.56 -19.11
C LYS A 547 25.01 -7.41 -20.11
N ARG A 548 23.88 -6.70 -20.30
CA ARG A 548 23.79 -5.53 -21.17
C ARG A 548 24.73 -4.40 -20.69
N PHE A 549 24.76 -4.14 -19.39
CA PHE A 549 25.63 -3.14 -18.78
C PHE A 549 27.12 -3.47 -19.00
N MET A 550 27.55 -4.66 -18.63
CA MET A 550 28.94 -5.11 -18.79
C MET A 550 29.38 -5.14 -20.27
N HIS A 551 28.46 -5.53 -21.17
CA HIS A 551 28.69 -5.49 -22.61
C HIS A 551 28.84 -4.06 -23.16
N ARG A 552 28.00 -3.12 -22.66
CA ARG A 552 28.10 -1.70 -23.04
C ARG A 552 29.45 -1.10 -22.60
N LEU A 553 29.91 -1.41 -21.40
CA LEU A 553 31.22 -1.00 -20.90
C LEU A 553 32.35 -1.57 -21.75
N GLN A 554 32.23 -2.83 -22.20
CA GLN A 554 33.26 -3.48 -23.03
C GLN A 554 33.37 -2.85 -24.41
N LYS A 555 32.22 -2.56 -25.05
CA LYS A 555 32.19 -2.01 -26.41
C LYS A 555 32.38 -0.48 -26.47
N GLY A 556 32.39 0.19 -25.33
CA GLY A 556 32.51 1.63 -25.28
C GLY A 556 33.94 2.15 -25.46
N ASN A 557 34.11 3.43 -25.17
CA ASN A 557 35.40 4.13 -25.23
C ASN A 557 36.39 3.62 -24.17
N TRP A 558 37.59 4.22 -24.11
CA TRP A 558 38.61 3.83 -23.15
C TRP A 558 38.13 3.94 -21.68
N GLU A 559 37.42 5.03 -21.35
CA GLU A 559 36.88 5.25 -19.97
C GLU A 559 35.88 4.16 -19.57
N TYR A 560 35.01 3.71 -20.48
CA TYR A 560 34.04 2.63 -20.21
C TYR A 560 34.76 1.31 -19.92
N ARG A 561 35.81 0.99 -20.70
CA ARG A 561 36.61 -0.22 -20.47
C ARG A 561 37.38 -0.15 -19.16
N GLN A 562 37.86 1.04 -18.78
CA GLN A 562 38.53 1.28 -17.50
C GLN A 562 37.53 1.02 -16.33
N ARG A 563 36.30 1.55 -16.42
CA ARG A 563 35.24 1.28 -15.42
C ARG A 563 34.94 -0.20 -15.31
N ARG A 564 34.84 -0.92 -16.42
CA ARG A 564 34.66 -2.37 -16.42
C ARG A 564 35.80 -3.08 -15.69
N SER A 565 37.04 -2.80 -16.04
CA SER A 565 38.21 -3.37 -15.38
C SER A 565 38.22 -3.12 -13.88
N MET A 566 37.81 -1.90 -13.48
CA MET A 566 37.72 -1.52 -12.08
C MET A 566 36.67 -2.35 -11.33
N LEU A 567 35.47 -2.53 -11.89
CA LEU A 567 34.42 -3.35 -11.29
C LEU A 567 34.81 -4.84 -11.16
N GLU A 568 35.50 -5.38 -12.16
CA GLU A 568 36.03 -6.74 -12.13
C GLU A 568 37.10 -6.90 -11.03
N LYS A 569 38.00 -5.92 -10.86
CA LYS A 569 38.97 -5.88 -9.77
C LYS A 569 38.32 -5.80 -8.39
N GLN A 570 37.25 -4.98 -8.26
CA GLN A 570 36.49 -4.90 -7.03
C GLN A 570 35.85 -6.24 -6.67
N GLN A 571 35.29 -6.95 -7.64
CA GLN A 571 34.69 -8.27 -7.40
C GLN A 571 35.74 -9.30 -6.93
N VAL A 572 36.92 -9.33 -7.57
CA VAL A 572 38.03 -10.20 -7.17
C VAL A 572 38.46 -9.87 -5.73
N PHE A 573 38.62 -8.58 -5.41
CA PHE A 573 38.96 -8.12 -4.07
C PHE A 573 37.94 -8.56 -3.02
N VAL A 574 36.64 -8.34 -3.26
CA VAL A 574 35.57 -8.72 -2.32
C VAL A 574 35.55 -10.24 -2.12
N ASN A 575 35.66 -11.05 -3.21
CA ASN A 575 35.68 -12.51 -3.12
C ASN A 575 36.86 -13.02 -2.31
N HIS A 576 38.03 -12.43 -2.47
CA HIS A 576 39.22 -12.79 -1.70
C HIS A 576 39.03 -12.50 -0.21
N LEU A 577 38.50 -11.32 0.12
CA LEU A 577 38.19 -10.93 1.49
C LEU A 577 37.15 -11.87 2.14
N VAL A 578 36.11 -12.23 1.40
CA VAL A 578 35.10 -13.21 1.85
C VAL A 578 35.75 -14.57 2.18
N ASN A 579 36.69 -15.04 1.36
CA ASN A 579 37.38 -16.30 1.61
C ASN A 579 38.24 -16.24 2.89
N ILE A 580 38.96 -15.13 3.09
CA ILE A 580 39.74 -14.93 4.34
C ILE A 580 38.78 -14.95 5.54
N MET A 581 37.67 -14.23 5.49
CA MET A 581 36.73 -14.17 6.59
C MET A 581 36.04 -15.51 6.88
N LYS A 582 35.78 -16.34 5.85
CA LYS A 582 35.30 -17.73 6.03
C LYS A 582 36.28 -18.59 6.79
N ILE A 583 37.58 -18.46 6.52
CA ILE A 583 38.64 -19.21 7.21
C ILE A 583 38.73 -18.71 8.67
N VAL A 584 38.77 -17.39 8.91
CA VAL A 584 38.81 -16.78 10.24
C VAL A 584 37.59 -17.16 11.07
N ALA A 585 36.39 -17.19 10.47
CA ALA A 585 35.18 -17.57 11.18
C ALA A 585 35.21 -19.02 11.70
N ARG A 586 35.87 -19.94 10.94
CA ARG A 586 36.01 -21.37 11.28
C ARG A 586 37.15 -21.65 12.26
N GLU A 587 38.03 -20.68 12.51
CA GLU A 587 39.13 -20.83 13.47
C GLU A 587 38.58 -21.07 14.88
N ASN A 588 39.11 -22.14 15.56
CA ASN A 588 38.71 -22.46 16.92
C ASN A 588 39.51 -21.63 17.94
N GLY A 589 38.84 -20.91 18.80
CA GLY A 589 39.50 -20.16 19.84
C GLY A 589 38.81 -18.82 20.16
N ASN A 590 39.48 -18.06 21.03
CA ASN A 590 39.02 -16.75 21.43
C ASN A 590 39.25 -15.71 20.30
N ARG A 591 38.65 -14.51 20.48
CA ARG A 591 38.79 -13.40 19.54
C ARG A 591 40.26 -13.10 19.19
N GLN A 592 41.20 -13.17 20.13
CA GLN A 592 42.60 -12.85 19.92
C GLN A 592 43.25 -13.82 18.93
N LYS A 593 43.00 -15.12 19.07
CA LYS A 593 43.49 -16.14 18.13
C LYS A 593 42.95 -15.93 16.72
N LYS A 594 41.68 -15.53 16.60
CA LYS A 594 41.06 -15.17 15.32
C LYS A 594 41.71 -13.96 14.68
N ILE A 595 42.11 -12.94 15.47
CA ILE A 595 42.85 -11.76 14.98
C ILE A 595 44.26 -12.19 14.50
N GLU A 596 44.95 -13.01 15.25
CA GLU A 596 46.26 -13.55 14.85
C GLU A 596 46.15 -14.35 13.56
N LYS A 597 45.12 -15.20 13.41
CA LYS A 597 44.84 -15.91 12.16
C LYS A 597 44.55 -14.98 11.01
N LEU A 598 43.75 -13.92 11.24
CA LEU A 598 43.45 -12.86 10.25
C LEU A 598 44.76 -12.21 9.77
N HIS A 599 45.63 -11.79 10.68
CA HIS A 599 46.91 -11.19 10.34
C HIS A 599 47.79 -12.16 9.53
N ALA A 600 47.88 -13.45 9.93
CA ALA A 600 48.64 -14.45 9.22
C ALA A 600 48.12 -14.61 7.76
N LEU A 601 46.82 -14.75 7.59
CA LEU A 601 46.21 -14.89 6.26
C LEU A 601 46.41 -13.64 5.37
N LEU A 602 46.36 -12.45 5.95
CA LEU A 602 46.62 -11.21 5.20
C LEU A 602 48.09 -11.09 4.77
N LEU A 603 49.03 -11.73 5.49
CA LEU A 603 50.47 -11.68 5.18
C LEU A 603 50.93 -12.85 4.28
N GLU A 604 50.08 -13.83 4.00
CA GLU A 604 50.36 -14.91 3.08
C GLU A 604 50.61 -14.41 1.64
N GLN A 605 51.43 -15.14 0.87
CA GLN A 605 51.79 -14.78 -0.50
C GLN A 605 50.57 -14.57 -1.42
N GLU A 606 49.54 -15.36 -1.25
CA GLU A 606 48.28 -15.24 -2.00
C GLU A 606 47.52 -13.95 -1.72
N SER A 607 47.73 -13.37 -0.52
CA SER A 607 47.09 -12.11 -0.07
C SER A 607 47.97 -10.88 -0.30
N GLN A 608 49.16 -10.97 -0.86
CA GLN A 608 50.04 -9.82 -1.11
C GLN A 608 49.38 -8.77 -2.01
N GLN A 609 48.52 -9.23 -2.93
CA GLN A 609 47.71 -8.31 -3.78
C GLN A 609 46.72 -7.48 -2.99
N LEU A 610 46.33 -7.88 -1.77
CA LEU A 610 45.47 -7.08 -0.88
C LEU A 610 46.23 -6.00 -0.10
N ILE A 611 47.50 -6.30 0.22
CA ILE A 611 48.38 -5.37 0.95
C ILE A 611 48.76 -4.19 0.06
N ARG A 612 49.07 -4.51 -1.21
CA ARG A 612 49.42 -3.49 -2.20
C ARG A 612 48.78 -3.83 -3.54
N PHE A 613 47.77 -3.04 -3.89
CA PHE A 613 47.12 -3.22 -5.19
C PHE A 613 48.09 -2.84 -6.33
N PRO A 614 48.13 -3.61 -7.41
CA PRO A 614 48.99 -3.30 -8.58
C PRO A 614 48.64 -1.93 -9.18
N GLU A 615 47.39 -1.58 -9.17
CA GLU A 615 46.85 -0.27 -9.55
C GLU A 615 45.86 0.20 -8.44
N PRO A 616 45.75 1.49 -8.16
CA PRO A 616 44.78 2.00 -7.17
C PRO A 616 43.37 1.52 -7.48
N LEU A 617 42.67 1.02 -6.47
CA LEU A 617 41.32 0.50 -6.57
C LEU A 617 40.33 1.53 -6.03
N LEU A 618 39.24 1.78 -6.75
CA LEU A 618 38.08 2.50 -6.18
C LEU A 618 37.44 1.63 -5.10
N LEU A 619 37.30 2.17 -3.91
CA LEU A 619 36.70 1.38 -2.82
C LEU A 619 35.21 1.13 -3.11
N PRO A 620 34.71 -0.13 -3.12
CA PRO A 620 33.30 -0.42 -3.40
C PRO A 620 32.33 0.37 -2.52
N LEU A 621 32.65 0.53 -1.25
CA LEU A 621 31.85 1.26 -0.26
C LEU A 621 31.73 2.77 -0.58
N ASP A 622 32.82 3.35 -1.05
CA ASP A 622 32.91 4.79 -1.36
C ASP A 622 33.79 5.01 -2.61
N PRO A 623 33.18 5.07 -3.78
CA PRO A 623 33.92 5.21 -5.05
C PRO A 623 34.59 6.58 -5.24
N SER A 624 34.42 7.52 -4.33
CA SER A 624 35.20 8.76 -4.30
C SER A 624 36.63 8.55 -3.79
N VAL A 625 36.85 7.45 -3.07
CA VAL A 625 38.13 7.12 -2.44
C VAL A 625 38.88 6.07 -3.27
N ARG A 626 40.10 6.42 -3.70
CA ARG A 626 41.03 5.50 -4.31
C ARG A 626 41.98 4.96 -3.25
N VAL A 627 42.14 3.64 -3.21
CA VAL A 627 43.00 2.96 -2.22
C VAL A 627 44.11 2.16 -2.89
N ARG A 628 45.29 2.14 -2.26
CA ARG A 628 46.49 1.46 -2.76
C ARG A 628 46.72 0.11 -2.12
N GLY A 629 46.03 -0.20 -1.03
CA GLY A 629 46.13 -1.48 -0.34
C GLY A 629 45.57 -1.44 1.08
N LEU A 630 45.71 -2.54 1.79
CA LEU A 630 45.32 -2.73 3.19
C LEU A 630 46.54 -2.61 4.13
N VAL A 631 46.29 -2.19 5.37
CA VAL A 631 47.26 -2.21 6.47
C VAL A 631 46.98 -3.42 7.38
N PRO A 632 47.68 -4.57 7.20
CA PRO A 632 47.34 -5.80 7.92
C PRO A 632 47.43 -5.66 9.44
N SER A 633 48.42 -4.91 9.96
CA SER A 633 48.65 -4.70 11.40
C SER A 633 47.51 -3.95 12.11
N LYS A 634 46.69 -3.19 11.35
CA LYS A 634 45.56 -2.45 11.86
C LYS A 634 44.21 -3.18 11.71
N ALA A 635 44.21 -4.34 11.05
CA ALA A 635 43.04 -5.19 10.92
C ALA A 635 42.66 -5.79 12.28
N THR A 636 41.39 -5.63 12.68
CA THR A 636 40.91 -6.15 13.97
C THR A 636 39.47 -6.67 13.83
N LEU A 637 39.04 -7.48 14.81
CA LEU A 637 37.67 -7.97 14.89
C LEU A 637 36.92 -7.30 16.03
N PHE A 638 35.64 -6.93 15.83
CA PHE A 638 34.80 -6.40 16.90
C PHE A 638 34.35 -7.50 17.88
N LYS A 639 34.00 -7.10 19.10
CA LYS A 639 33.41 -7.98 20.12
C LYS A 639 31.91 -8.12 19.89
N SER A 640 31.49 -8.85 18.88
CA SER A 640 30.09 -9.17 18.62
C SER A 640 29.95 -10.62 18.18
N ALA A 641 28.73 -11.15 18.12
CA ALA A 641 28.47 -12.54 17.74
C ALA A 641 29.03 -12.88 16.35
N LEU A 642 28.92 -11.96 15.39
CA LEU A 642 29.41 -12.14 14.01
C LEU A 642 30.86 -11.66 13.81
N MET A 643 31.49 -11.06 14.83
CA MET A 643 32.89 -10.57 14.80
C MET A 643 33.23 -9.79 13.50
N PRO A 644 32.56 -8.66 13.18
CA PRO A 644 32.88 -7.89 11.99
C PRO A 644 34.36 -7.47 11.98
N CYS A 645 34.94 -7.40 10.78
CA CYS A 645 36.33 -7.06 10.59
C CYS A 645 36.51 -5.55 10.31
N ARG A 646 37.27 -4.87 11.15
CA ARG A 646 37.76 -3.50 10.90
C ARG A 646 38.98 -3.55 10.04
N LEU A 647 38.94 -2.86 8.88
CA LEU A 647 40.01 -2.81 7.89
C LEU A 647 40.46 -1.34 7.71
N SER A 648 41.76 -1.12 7.68
CA SER A 648 42.35 0.20 7.34
C SER A 648 42.95 0.13 5.95
N PHE A 649 42.54 1.04 5.08
CA PHE A 649 43.01 1.16 3.71
C PHE A 649 43.94 2.36 3.57
N LEU A 650 44.96 2.23 2.76
CA LEU A 650 45.85 3.34 2.36
C LEU A 650 45.19 4.12 1.23
N ALA A 651 44.73 5.34 1.50
CA ALA A 651 44.12 6.19 0.50
C ALA A 651 45.20 6.81 -0.42
N GLU A 652 44.82 7.06 -1.67
CA GLU A 652 45.65 7.77 -2.62
C GLU A 652 45.52 9.29 -2.41
N GLY A 653 46.59 9.98 -1.95
CA GLY A 653 46.62 11.42 -1.74
C GLY A 653 47.95 11.89 -1.19
N ALA A 654 48.22 13.19 -1.25
CA ALA A 654 49.50 13.78 -0.89
C ALA A 654 49.93 13.59 0.58
N GLU A 655 49.02 13.27 1.50
CA GLU A 655 49.29 13.13 2.94
C GLU A 655 49.10 11.70 3.48
N GLY A 656 48.94 10.68 2.61
CA GLY A 656 48.87 9.28 3.07
C GLY A 656 47.72 8.99 4.06
N GLY A 657 46.53 9.58 3.83
CA GLY A 657 45.33 9.37 4.66
C GLY A 657 44.91 7.93 4.70
N GLU A 658 44.40 7.50 5.84
CA GLU A 658 43.79 6.18 6.00
C GLU A 658 42.28 6.27 5.88
N TYR A 659 41.67 5.35 5.13
CA TYR A 659 40.22 5.14 5.13
C TYR A 659 39.91 3.86 5.90
N VAL A 660 39.02 3.93 6.87
CA VAL A 660 38.67 2.76 7.69
C VAL A 660 37.25 2.29 7.36
N ALA A 661 37.12 1.02 7.08
CA ALA A 661 35.85 0.37 6.86
C ALA A 661 35.65 -0.88 7.73
N ILE A 662 34.43 -1.26 7.95
CA ILE A 662 34.06 -2.50 8.62
C ILE A 662 33.53 -3.45 7.54
N PHE A 663 34.12 -4.63 7.46
CA PHE A 663 33.59 -5.70 6.63
C PHE A 663 32.82 -6.68 7.51
N LYS A 664 31.53 -6.88 7.20
CA LYS A 664 30.65 -7.83 7.87
C LYS A 664 30.46 -9.06 7.00
N HIS A 665 30.62 -10.23 7.58
CA HIS A 665 30.38 -11.53 6.95
C HIS A 665 29.37 -12.32 7.79
N GLY A 666 28.35 -12.89 7.17
CA GLY A 666 27.23 -13.58 7.82
C GLY A 666 26.08 -12.65 8.21
N ASP A 667 26.08 -11.41 7.71
CA ASP A 667 25.08 -10.38 8.01
C ASP A 667 24.47 -9.83 6.73
N ASP A 668 23.15 -9.60 6.72
CA ASP A 668 22.43 -9.00 5.60
C ASP A 668 22.32 -7.49 5.77
N LEU A 669 23.09 -6.75 4.99
CA LEU A 669 23.17 -5.28 5.07
C LEU A 669 22.19 -4.54 4.15
N ARG A 670 21.32 -5.23 3.42
CA ARG A 670 20.36 -4.57 2.49
C ARG A 670 19.41 -3.63 3.22
N GLN A 671 19.03 -3.97 4.44
CA GLN A 671 18.14 -3.16 5.28
C GLN A 671 18.85 -1.92 5.82
N ASP A 672 20.07 -2.08 6.35
CA ASP A 672 20.93 -0.95 6.77
C ASP A 672 21.20 -0.01 5.60
N GLN A 673 21.53 -0.54 4.43
CA GLN A 673 21.76 0.22 3.20
C GLN A 673 20.55 1.07 2.80
N LEU A 674 19.33 0.50 2.82
CA LEU A 674 18.10 1.24 2.52
C LEU A 674 17.87 2.38 3.53
N ILE A 675 18.03 2.12 4.81
CA ILE A 675 17.80 3.11 5.86
C ILE A 675 18.83 4.24 5.78
N LEU A 676 20.12 3.92 5.64
CA LEU A 676 21.17 4.95 5.52
C LEU A 676 21.00 5.79 4.25
N GLN A 677 20.62 5.20 3.14
CA GLN A 677 20.28 5.93 1.92
C GLN A 677 19.09 6.88 2.17
N THR A 678 18.06 6.42 2.88
CA THR A 678 16.90 7.25 3.24
C THR A 678 17.29 8.38 4.19
N ILE A 679 18.17 8.13 5.17
CA ILE A 679 18.72 9.17 6.05
C ILE A 679 19.53 10.21 5.26
N THR A 680 20.35 9.76 4.31
CA THR A 680 21.11 10.64 3.41
C THR A 680 20.19 11.55 2.61
N LEU A 681 19.10 11.00 2.07
CA LEU A 681 18.08 11.79 1.38
C LEU A 681 17.41 12.80 2.32
N MET A 682 16.98 12.36 3.51
CA MET A 682 16.35 13.25 4.50
C MET A 682 17.28 14.38 4.93
N ASP A 683 18.58 14.10 5.14
CA ASP A 683 19.59 15.12 5.45
C ASP A 683 19.71 16.15 4.31
N LYS A 684 19.77 15.70 3.06
CA LYS A 684 19.80 16.58 1.88
C LYS A 684 18.53 17.44 1.78
N LEU A 685 17.36 16.87 2.03
CA LEU A 685 16.08 17.60 2.03
C LEU A 685 16.02 18.66 3.12
N LEU A 686 16.47 18.31 4.34
CA LEU A 686 16.53 19.25 5.46
C LEU A 686 17.51 20.40 5.18
N ARG A 687 18.69 20.10 4.62
CA ARG A 687 19.68 21.14 4.21
C ARG A 687 19.15 22.03 3.10
N LYS A 688 18.35 21.50 2.16
CA LYS A 688 17.68 22.31 1.13
C LYS A 688 16.68 23.30 1.73
N GLU A 689 16.10 22.99 2.88
CA GLU A 689 15.24 23.88 3.68
C GLU A 689 16.03 24.73 4.70
N ASN A 690 17.36 24.84 4.53
CA ASN A 690 18.29 25.55 5.42
C ASN A 690 18.35 25.02 6.86
N LEU A 691 18.06 23.74 7.08
CA LEU A 691 18.13 23.07 8.38
C LEU A 691 19.26 22.04 8.38
N ASP A 692 20.40 22.37 8.98
CA ASP A 692 21.53 21.46 9.19
C ASP A 692 21.46 20.83 10.60
N LEU A 693 21.00 19.61 10.69
CA LEU A 693 20.90 18.86 11.94
C LEU A 693 22.14 18.02 12.29
N LYS A 694 23.28 18.29 11.66
CA LYS A 694 24.56 17.61 11.95
C LYS A 694 24.47 16.08 11.91
N LEU A 695 23.64 15.53 11.03
CA LEU A 695 23.48 14.10 10.87
C LEU A 695 24.78 13.45 10.38
N THR A 696 24.89 12.14 10.58
CA THR A 696 26.04 11.33 10.16
C THR A 696 25.54 10.14 9.32
N PRO A 697 25.09 10.38 8.06
CA PRO A 697 24.70 9.30 7.17
C PRO A 697 25.97 8.62 6.63
N TYR A 698 26.46 7.61 7.38
CA TYR A 698 27.63 6.83 6.98
C TYR A 698 27.29 5.86 5.84
N CYS A 699 28.29 5.56 5.01
CA CYS A 699 28.11 4.66 3.86
C CYS A 699 27.91 3.21 4.30
N VAL A 700 26.98 2.53 3.66
CA VAL A 700 26.74 1.08 3.76
C VAL A 700 26.57 0.51 2.36
N LEU A 701 27.25 -0.59 2.05
CA LEU A 701 27.12 -1.29 0.80
C LEU A 701 26.99 -2.81 1.05
N ALA A 702 25.84 -3.36 0.74
CA ALA A 702 25.68 -4.81 0.60
C ALA A 702 26.36 -5.28 -0.67
N THR A 703 27.29 -6.22 -0.57
CA THR A 703 27.95 -6.89 -1.72
C THR A 703 27.41 -8.29 -1.96
N SER A 704 26.57 -8.80 -1.06
CA SER A 704 25.79 -10.03 -1.15
C SER A 704 24.68 -9.98 -0.09
N THR A 705 23.78 -10.94 -0.08
CA THR A 705 22.81 -11.14 1.02
C THR A 705 23.48 -11.53 2.35
N LYS A 706 24.77 -11.88 2.34
CA LYS A 706 25.50 -12.41 3.51
C LYS A 706 26.74 -11.61 3.89
N HIS A 707 27.10 -10.58 3.15
CA HIS A 707 28.28 -9.77 3.45
C HIS A 707 28.21 -8.40 2.80
N GLY A 708 28.98 -7.45 3.36
CA GLY A 708 29.14 -6.13 2.81
C GLY A 708 30.02 -5.25 3.68
N PHE A 709 30.07 -3.97 3.31
CA PHE A 709 30.90 -2.98 3.96
C PHE A 709 30.07 -1.92 4.66
N VAL A 710 30.61 -1.42 5.78
CA VAL A 710 30.08 -0.26 6.54
C VAL A 710 31.22 0.70 6.76
N GLN A 711 31.02 2.00 6.54
CA GLN A 711 31.98 3.03 6.87
C GLN A 711 32.21 3.10 8.37
N TYR A 712 33.46 3.12 8.80
CA TYR A 712 33.79 3.30 10.21
C TYR A 712 33.84 4.77 10.58
N ILE A 713 33.04 5.18 11.53
CA ILE A 713 33.07 6.50 12.15
C ILE A 713 33.69 6.39 13.54
N GLU A 714 34.74 7.16 13.84
CA GLU A 714 35.35 7.17 15.16
C GLU A 714 34.34 7.67 16.20
N SER A 715 33.92 6.79 17.04
CA SER A 715 32.84 7.01 17.98
C SER A 715 32.84 5.97 19.12
N ILE A 716 32.08 6.24 20.16
CA ILE A 716 31.91 5.36 21.33
C ILE A 716 30.42 5.23 21.61
N SER A 717 29.97 4.03 22.04
CA SER A 717 28.56 3.84 22.37
C SER A 717 28.17 4.65 23.63
N VAL A 718 26.91 5.15 23.65
CA VAL A 718 26.40 5.85 24.84
C VAL A 718 26.46 4.94 26.07
N ALA A 719 26.22 3.62 25.90
CA ALA A 719 26.40 2.67 26.98
C ALA A 719 27.84 2.65 27.56
N ASP A 720 28.85 2.66 26.69
CA ASP A 720 30.25 2.70 27.10
C ASP A 720 30.62 4.06 27.68
N VAL A 721 30.11 5.18 27.16
CA VAL A 721 30.30 6.52 27.76
C VAL A 721 29.78 6.56 29.18
N LEU A 722 28.56 6.06 29.42
CA LEU A 722 28.00 6.04 30.77
C LEU A 722 28.76 5.11 31.72
N ARG A 723 29.32 4.03 31.22
CA ARG A 723 30.14 3.09 32.01
C ARG A 723 31.49 3.68 32.40
N THR A 724 32.13 4.45 31.51
CA THR A 724 33.50 4.97 31.70
C THR A 724 33.55 6.35 32.32
N GLU A 725 32.64 7.23 31.93
CA GLU A 725 32.61 8.66 32.30
C GLU A 725 31.36 9.01 33.14
N ASP A 726 30.48 8.05 33.44
CA ASP A 726 29.25 8.20 34.21
C ASP A 726 28.16 9.08 33.53
N THR A 727 28.53 10.16 32.86
CA THR A 727 27.57 11.00 32.12
C THR A 727 28.10 11.47 30.76
N ILE A 728 27.19 11.72 29.83
CA ILE A 728 27.55 12.29 28.53
C ILE A 728 28.20 13.67 28.66
N GLN A 729 27.77 14.49 29.61
CA GLN A 729 28.39 15.79 29.88
C GLN A 729 29.85 15.67 30.35
N LYS A 730 30.18 14.69 31.24
CA LYS A 730 31.55 14.45 31.63
C LYS A 730 32.43 14.03 30.43
N PHE A 731 31.90 13.18 29.56
CA PHE A 731 32.57 12.80 28.31
C PHE A 731 32.89 14.02 27.45
N PHE A 732 31.94 14.94 27.25
CA PHE A 732 32.17 16.14 26.43
C PHE A 732 33.12 17.12 27.11
N ARG A 733 33.04 17.32 28.45
CA ARG A 733 34.01 18.14 29.17
C ARG A 733 35.43 17.63 29.06
N LYS A 734 35.60 16.31 29.02
CA LYS A 734 36.93 15.71 28.85
C LYS A 734 37.52 15.94 27.48
N HIS A 735 36.71 15.93 26.42
CA HIS A 735 37.20 16.00 25.04
C HIS A 735 37.11 17.40 24.43
N ALA A 736 36.21 18.23 24.92
CA ALA A 736 36.00 19.62 24.42
C ALA A 736 35.65 20.56 25.60
N PRO A 737 36.60 20.78 26.52
CA PRO A 737 36.38 21.69 27.65
C PRO A 737 36.27 23.15 27.17
N SER A 738 35.44 23.93 27.85
CA SER A 738 35.31 25.37 27.61
C SER A 738 34.97 26.09 28.91
N ASP A 739 35.76 27.13 29.26
CA ASP A 739 35.51 27.95 30.43
C ASP A 739 34.29 28.86 30.31
N THR A 740 33.94 29.22 29.07
CA THR A 740 32.81 30.11 28.73
C THR A 740 31.56 29.37 28.24
N GLY A 741 31.66 28.09 27.94
CA GLY A 741 30.57 27.27 27.39
C GLY A 741 29.60 26.76 28.45
N PRO A 742 28.37 26.45 28.06
CA PRO A 742 27.40 25.86 28.97
C PRO A 742 27.89 24.51 29.51
N TYR A 743 27.71 24.28 30.79
CA TYR A 743 28.13 23.06 31.49
C TYR A 743 29.63 22.77 31.45
N GLY A 744 30.49 23.78 31.11
CA GLY A 744 31.93 23.60 30.91
C GLY A 744 32.30 22.84 29.62
N ILE A 745 31.45 22.91 28.60
CA ILE A 745 31.56 22.22 27.33
C ILE A 745 31.59 23.27 26.19
N SER A 746 32.34 23.00 25.10
CA SER A 746 32.33 23.86 23.93
C SER A 746 30.90 24.06 23.40
N PRO A 747 30.46 25.31 23.14
CA PRO A 747 29.14 25.61 22.60
C PRO A 747 28.85 24.91 21.28
N GLU A 748 29.86 24.76 20.40
CA GLU A 748 29.71 24.04 19.12
C GLU A 748 29.40 22.55 19.32
N VAL A 749 30.03 21.91 20.31
CA VAL A 749 29.78 20.50 20.63
C VAL A 749 28.40 20.32 21.18
N MET A 750 27.93 21.24 22.04
CA MET A 750 26.57 21.20 22.59
C MET A 750 25.52 21.45 21.48
N ASP A 751 25.72 22.42 20.61
CA ASP A 751 24.84 22.70 19.48
C ASP A 751 24.75 21.48 18.53
N THR A 752 25.93 20.91 18.20
CA THR A 752 26.01 19.68 17.38
C THR A 752 25.28 18.52 18.04
N TYR A 753 25.41 18.35 19.34
CA TYR A 753 24.73 17.29 20.09
C TYR A 753 23.21 17.46 20.05
N VAL A 754 22.73 18.65 20.39
CA VAL A 754 21.29 18.99 20.39
C VAL A 754 20.68 18.76 19.01
N LYS A 755 21.32 19.27 17.96
CA LYS A 755 20.83 19.13 16.56
C LYS A 755 20.82 17.68 16.10
N SER A 756 21.90 16.94 16.33
CA SER A 756 21.97 15.53 15.91
C SER A 756 20.97 14.66 16.68
N CYS A 757 20.76 14.88 17.97
CA CYS A 757 19.72 14.22 18.73
C CYS A 757 18.33 14.49 18.15
N ALA A 758 18.01 15.74 17.83
CA ALA A 758 16.71 16.11 17.26
C ALA A 758 16.48 15.44 15.91
N GLY A 759 17.49 15.49 15.03
CA GLY A 759 17.38 14.86 13.71
C GLY A 759 17.15 13.35 13.77
N TYR A 760 17.95 12.63 14.56
CA TYR A 760 17.77 11.18 14.71
C TYR A 760 16.49 10.80 15.43
N CYS A 761 16.03 11.57 16.42
CA CYS A 761 14.73 11.33 17.05
C CYS A 761 13.59 11.39 16.06
N VAL A 762 13.56 12.39 15.18
CA VAL A 762 12.50 12.54 14.15
C VAL A 762 12.61 11.47 13.06
N ILE A 763 13.81 11.24 12.53
CA ILE A 763 14.03 10.29 11.44
C ILE A 763 13.73 8.86 11.87
N THR A 764 14.21 8.43 13.04
CA THR A 764 13.94 7.09 13.56
C THR A 764 12.47 6.89 13.95
N TYR A 765 11.77 7.94 14.33
CA TYR A 765 10.33 7.94 14.51
C TYR A 765 9.61 7.72 13.16
N LEU A 766 9.95 8.49 12.13
CA LEU A 766 9.32 8.38 10.81
C LEU A 766 9.53 7.00 10.18
N LEU A 767 10.74 6.45 10.28
CA LEU A 767 11.10 5.14 9.75
C LEU A 767 10.73 4.00 10.72
N SER A 768 10.16 4.34 11.89
CA SER A 768 9.78 3.39 12.94
C SER A 768 10.87 2.37 13.25
N VAL A 769 12.10 2.85 13.45
CA VAL A 769 13.27 2.02 13.74
C VAL A 769 13.14 1.42 15.14
N GLY A 770 13.19 0.09 15.25
CA GLY A 770 13.09 -0.69 16.49
C GLY A 770 14.44 -0.98 17.14
N ASP A 771 14.40 -1.77 18.22
CA ASP A 771 15.54 -2.28 18.98
C ASP A 771 16.57 -1.21 19.38
N ARG A 772 16.09 -0.05 19.80
CA ARG A 772 16.99 1.04 20.23
C ARG A 772 17.36 0.88 21.70
N HIS A 773 18.61 0.62 21.96
CA HIS A 773 19.27 0.60 23.26
C HIS A 773 20.55 1.44 23.19
N LEU A 774 21.17 1.73 24.33
CA LEU A 774 22.31 2.66 24.41
C LEU A 774 23.59 2.17 23.70
N ASP A 775 23.68 0.86 23.40
CA ASP A 775 24.80 0.32 22.58
C ASP A 775 24.63 0.63 21.07
N ASN A 776 23.37 0.85 20.61
CA ASN A 776 23.07 1.23 19.21
C ASN A 776 23.07 2.75 18.98
N LEU A 777 23.41 3.53 20.01
CA LEU A 777 23.60 4.97 19.96
C LEU A 777 25.07 5.29 20.10
N LEU A 778 25.65 5.95 19.11
CA LEU A 778 27.08 6.31 19.11
C LEU A 778 27.28 7.81 19.24
N LEU A 779 28.33 8.19 19.96
CA LEU A 779 28.77 9.57 20.18
C LEU A 779 30.18 9.78 19.63
N THR A 780 30.38 10.87 18.90
CA THR A 780 31.71 11.36 18.54
C THR A 780 32.24 12.34 19.57
N LYS A 781 33.53 12.56 19.59
CA LYS A 781 34.17 13.61 20.44
C LYS A 781 33.71 15.03 20.06
N THR A 782 33.21 15.23 18.84
CA THR A 782 32.70 16.49 18.28
C THR A 782 31.22 16.75 18.57
N GLY A 783 30.56 15.91 19.39
CA GLY A 783 29.17 16.09 19.78
C GLY A 783 28.13 15.42 18.90
N LYS A 784 28.50 14.79 17.79
CA LYS A 784 27.50 14.10 16.92
C LYS A 784 27.01 12.83 17.59
N LEU A 785 25.70 12.73 17.76
CA LEU A 785 25.03 11.48 18.10
C LEU A 785 24.49 10.86 16.80
N PHE A 786 24.65 9.57 16.60
CA PHE A 786 24.07 8.85 15.48
C PHE A 786 23.69 7.41 15.85
N HIS A 787 22.83 6.79 15.04
CA HIS A 787 22.31 5.45 15.26
C HIS A 787 22.99 4.44 14.34
N ILE A 788 23.18 3.24 14.87
CA ILE A 788 23.67 2.07 14.11
C ILE A 788 22.71 0.90 14.25
N ASP A 789 22.90 -0.13 13.45
CA ASP A 789 22.15 -1.39 13.49
C ASP A 789 20.65 -1.21 13.24
N PHE A 790 20.28 -1.27 11.98
CA PHE A 790 18.90 -1.13 11.52
C PHE A 790 18.25 -2.49 11.20
N GLY A 791 18.54 -3.52 11.98
CA GLY A 791 17.97 -4.87 11.86
C GLY A 791 16.46 -4.94 12.13
N TYR A 792 15.87 -3.90 12.71
CA TYR A 792 14.43 -3.79 13.00
C TYR A 792 13.91 -2.42 12.54
N ILE A 793 13.05 -2.41 11.53
CA ILE A 793 12.49 -1.18 10.95
C ILE A 793 10.98 -1.29 10.75
N LEU A 794 10.35 -0.21 10.32
CA LEU A 794 8.94 -0.15 9.93
C LEU A 794 7.98 -0.71 11.00
N GLY A 795 8.30 -0.40 12.28
CA GLY A 795 7.48 -0.77 13.42
C GLY A 795 7.70 -2.20 13.94
N ARG A 796 8.66 -2.94 13.39
CA ARG A 796 9.13 -4.16 13.99
C ARG A 796 10.07 -3.83 15.16
N ASP A 797 9.84 -4.44 16.31
CA ASP A 797 10.67 -4.28 17.50
C ASP A 797 10.67 -5.59 18.30
N PRO A 798 11.80 -6.11 18.79
CA PRO A 798 11.81 -7.30 19.63
C PRO A 798 11.15 -7.08 20.98
N LYS A 799 10.88 -5.83 21.37
CA LYS A 799 10.26 -5.43 22.64
C LYS A 799 8.76 -5.25 22.47
N PRO A 800 7.93 -5.76 23.38
CA PRO A 800 6.47 -5.75 23.21
C PRO A 800 5.84 -4.34 23.26
N LEU A 801 6.46 -3.38 23.92
CA LEU A 801 5.98 -1.99 24.07
C LEU A 801 7.15 -1.00 23.97
N PRO A 802 7.68 -0.76 22.76
CA PRO A 802 8.76 0.20 22.59
C PRO A 802 8.26 1.64 22.78
N PRO A 803 9.08 2.55 23.32
CA PRO A 803 8.71 3.96 23.39
C PRO A 803 8.52 4.53 21.97
N PRO A 804 7.58 5.47 21.80
CA PRO A 804 7.25 6.01 20.47
C PRO A 804 8.42 6.76 19.83
N MET A 805 9.25 7.45 20.64
CA MET A 805 10.46 8.12 20.20
C MET A 805 11.65 7.67 21.03
N LYS A 806 12.82 7.56 20.42
CA LYS A 806 14.04 7.05 21.06
C LYS A 806 14.81 8.18 21.74
N LEU A 807 14.29 8.64 22.84
CA LEU A 807 14.86 9.70 23.69
C LEU A 807 15.01 9.15 25.11
N SER A 808 16.25 8.89 25.53
CA SER A 808 16.54 8.39 26.87
C SER A 808 16.68 9.53 27.90
N LYS A 809 16.56 9.19 29.16
CA LYS A 809 16.77 10.13 30.29
C LYS A 809 18.18 10.74 30.25
N GLU A 810 19.18 9.92 29.99
CA GLU A 810 20.59 10.33 29.93
C GLU A 810 20.84 11.31 28.77
N MET A 811 20.12 11.18 27.66
CA MET A 811 20.19 12.13 26.54
C MET A 811 19.62 13.49 26.96
N VAL A 812 18.51 13.52 27.67
CA VAL A 812 17.87 14.76 28.17
C VAL A 812 18.72 15.41 29.26
N GLU A 813 19.27 14.63 30.18
CA GLU A 813 20.20 15.13 31.23
C GLU A 813 21.46 15.75 30.60
N ALA A 814 21.96 15.20 29.51
CA ALA A 814 23.09 15.75 28.78
C ALA A 814 22.82 17.14 28.20
N MET A 815 21.56 17.46 27.87
CA MET A 815 21.12 18.79 27.43
C MET A 815 20.87 19.76 28.60
N GLY A 816 21.07 19.32 29.84
CA GLY A 816 20.81 20.11 31.06
C GLY A 816 19.44 19.89 31.69
N GLY A 817 18.70 18.87 31.25
CA GLY A 817 17.38 18.50 31.74
C GLY A 817 16.23 19.24 31.02
N ILE A 818 15.00 18.88 31.38
CA ILE A 818 13.76 19.33 30.68
C ILE A 818 13.53 20.85 30.73
N ASN A 819 14.10 21.55 31.69
CA ASN A 819 13.94 23.00 31.87
C ASN A 819 15.06 23.82 31.19
N SER A 820 16.04 23.18 30.55
CA SER A 820 17.20 23.87 29.97
C SER A 820 16.85 24.48 28.61
N GLU A 821 17.57 25.56 28.24
CA GLU A 821 17.46 26.18 26.92
C GLU A 821 17.82 25.20 25.81
N HIS A 822 18.82 24.35 26.02
CA HIS A 822 19.24 23.34 25.02
C HIS A 822 18.16 22.29 24.80
N TYR A 823 17.41 21.91 25.81
CA TYR A 823 16.27 21.01 25.62
C TYR A 823 15.11 21.69 24.90
N GLN A 824 14.86 22.98 25.15
CA GLN A 824 13.86 23.73 24.38
C GLN A 824 14.27 23.89 22.92
N GLU A 825 15.57 24.14 22.65
CA GLU A 825 16.10 24.17 21.28
C GLU A 825 15.98 22.78 20.61
N PHE A 826 16.29 21.68 21.31
CA PHE A 826 16.07 20.33 20.84
C PHE A 826 14.61 20.13 20.39
N ARG A 827 13.63 20.49 21.20
CA ARG A 827 12.20 20.40 20.87
C ARG A 827 11.88 21.19 19.60
N LYS A 828 12.33 22.43 19.52
CA LYS A 828 12.14 23.31 18.35
C LYS A 828 12.72 22.68 17.07
N GLN A 829 13.94 22.14 17.14
CA GLN A 829 14.59 21.47 16.03
C GLN A 829 13.79 20.22 15.58
N CYS A 830 13.22 19.45 16.52
CA CYS A 830 12.34 18.32 16.22
C CYS A 830 11.09 18.77 15.45
N TYR A 831 10.41 19.84 15.89
CA TYR A 831 9.19 20.32 15.21
C TYR A 831 9.50 20.80 13.80
N THR A 832 10.56 21.59 13.66
CA THR A 832 10.99 22.12 12.37
C THR A 832 11.38 21.00 11.41
N ALA A 833 12.16 20.02 11.87
CA ALA A 833 12.53 18.86 11.06
C ALA A 833 11.32 18.05 10.62
N PHE A 834 10.37 17.82 11.53
CA PHE A 834 9.16 17.08 11.22
C PHE A 834 8.31 17.77 10.15
N LEU A 835 8.10 19.08 10.28
CA LEU A 835 7.34 19.87 9.30
C LEU A 835 8.00 19.90 7.94
N HIS A 836 9.33 20.08 7.87
CA HIS A 836 10.05 20.04 6.60
C HIS A 836 9.98 18.68 5.92
N LEU A 837 10.18 17.58 6.66
CA LEU A 837 10.09 16.24 6.10
C LEU A 837 8.65 15.89 5.67
N ARG A 838 7.62 16.40 6.34
CA ARG A 838 6.23 16.27 5.90
C ARG A 838 5.98 16.88 4.52
N ARG A 839 6.59 18.02 4.21
CA ARG A 839 6.47 18.66 2.88
C ARG A 839 7.03 17.78 1.78
N HIS A 840 8.02 16.96 2.09
CA HIS A 840 8.66 16.02 1.17
C HIS A 840 8.16 14.58 1.31
N ALA A 841 7.06 14.37 2.05
CA ALA A 841 6.53 13.04 2.33
C ALA A 841 6.24 12.23 1.05
N ASN A 842 5.70 12.86 0.00
CA ASN A 842 5.40 12.18 -1.25
C ASN A 842 6.64 11.56 -1.90
N LEU A 843 7.77 12.25 -1.92
CA LEU A 843 9.02 11.69 -2.44
C LEU A 843 9.43 10.45 -1.66
N ILE A 844 9.43 10.54 -0.33
CA ILE A 844 9.82 9.41 0.55
C ILE A 844 8.86 8.23 0.35
N LEU A 845 7.55 8.48 0.30
CA LEU A 845 6.53 7.45 0.09
C LEU A 845 6.65 6.80 -1.30
N ASN A 846 6.98 7.58 -2.34
CA ASN A 846 7.22 7.06 -3.68
C ASN A 846 8.42 6.11 -3.71
N LEU A 847 9.51 6.48 -3.03
CA LEU A 847 10.69 5.62 -2.92
C LEU A 847 10.38 4.30 -2.18
N PHE A 848 9.64 4.36 -1.07
CA PHE A 848 9.20 3.14 -0.39
C PHE A 848 8.20 2.32 -1.23
N SER A 849 7.37 2.97 -2.04
CA SER A 849 6.46 2.28 -2.97
C SER A 849 7.21 1.45 -4.02
N LEU A 850 8.40 1.90 -4.45
CA LEU A 850 9.25 1.14 -5.38
C LEU A 850 9.96 -0.03 -4.71
N MET A 851 10.02 -0.06 -3.37
CA MET A 851 10.67 -1.11 -2.58
C MET A 851 9.73 -2.21 -2.09
N VAL A 852 8.43 -2.12 -2.35
CA VAL A 852 7.42 -3.06 -1.82
C VAL A 852 7.74 -4.52 -2.14
N ASP A 853 8.20 -4.80 -3.36
CA ASP A 853 8.59 -6.14 -3.80
C ASP A 853 10.11 -6.42 -3.64
N ALA A 854 10.83 -5.60 -2.88
CA ALA A 854 12.25 -5.82 -2.63
C ALA A 854 12.44 -6.95 -1.61
N SER A 855 13.52 -7.73 -1.79
CA SER A 855 13.89 -8.79 -0.85
C SER A 855 14.59 -8.25 0.42
N VAL A 856 14.15 -7.07 0.92
CA VAL A 856 14.63 -6.51 2.18
C VAL A 856 13.86 -7.18 3.33
N PRO A 857 14.54 -7.71 4.38
CA PRO A 857 13.91 -8.60 5.35
C PRO A 857 12.59 -8.10 5.96
N ASP A 858 12.54 -6.89 6.52
CA ASP A 858 11.32 -6.38 7.17
C ASP A 858 10.25 -5.91 6.18
N ILE A 859 10.62 -5.55 4.96
CA ILE A 859 9.67 -5.23 3.89
C ILE A 859 9.03 -6.52 3.37
N ALA A 860 9.83 -7.56 3.16
CA ALA A 860 9.34 -8.85 2.66
C ALA A 860 8.35 -9.55 3.59
N LEU A 861 8.39 -9.24 4.90
CA LEU A 861 7.42 -9.79 5.88
C LEU A 861 6.02 -9.21 5.71
N GLU A 862 5.88 -7.93 5.40
CA GLU A 862 4.59 -7.22 5.27
C GLU A 862 4.64 -6.18 4.14
N PRO A 863 4.81 -6.60 2.88
CA PRO A 863 5.00 -5.69 1.77
C PRO A 863 3.83 -4.70 1.59
N ASP A 864 2.60 -5.18 1.71
CA ASP A 864 1.38 -4.37 1.55
C ASP A 864 1.23 -3.24 2.60
N LYS A 865 1.86 -3.40 3.76
CA LYS A 865 1.76 -2.43 4.86
C LYS A 865 2.92 -1.45 4.90
N THR A 866 4.00 -1.72 4.16
CA THR A 866 5.26 -0.95 4.23
C THR A 866 5.03 0.53 4.01
N VAL A 867 4.43 0.91 2.90
CA VAL A 867 4.20 2.32 2.54
C VAL A 867 3.23 2.98 3.52
N LYS A 868 2.19 2.27 3.93
CA LYS A 868 1.21 2.78 4.89
C LYS A 868 1.83 3.04 6.27
N LYS A 869 2.69 2.15 6.75
CA LYS A 869 3.38 2.33 8.02
C LYS A 869 4.21 3.62 8.06
N VAL A 870 4.92 3.93 6.97
CA VAL A 870 5.66 5.18 6.84
C VAL A 870 4.70 6.38 6.73
N GLN A 871 3.66 6.27 5.90
CA GLN A 871 2.67 7.33 5.72
C GLN A 871 1.98 7.71 7.03
N ASP A 872 1.57 6.74 7.83
CA ASP A 872 0.87 6.97 9.11
C ASP A 872 1.75 7.76 10.10
N LYS A 873 3.08 7.67 9.99
CA LYS A 873 4.01 8.43 10.83
C LYS A 873 4.14 9.91 10.43
N PHE A 874 3.93 10.22 9.17
CA PHE A 874 3.93 11.61 8.71
C PHE A 874 2.70 12.40 9.15
N ARG A 875 1.62 11.72 9.58
CA ARG A 875 0.38 12.37 10.02
C ARG A 875 -0.08 13.46 9.05
N LEU A 876 -0.20 13.07 7.77
CA LEU A 876 -0.64 13.97 6.69
C LEU A 876 -2.11 14.40 6.81
N ASP A 877 -2.83 13.81 7.75
CA ASP A 877 -4.20 14.15 8.16
C ASP A 877 -4.28 15.42 9.01
N LEU A 878 -3.18 15.85 9.62
CA LEU A 878 -3.11 17.01 10.52
C LEU A 878 -2.64 18.28 9.80
N THR A 879 -3.10 19.43 10.25
CA THR A 879 -2.52 20.74 9.89
C THR A 879 -1.10 20.86 10.45
N ASP A 880 -0.34 21.87 10.03
CA ASP A 880 1.01 22.07 10.53
C ASP A 880 1.03 22.39 12.04
N GLU A 881 0.05 23.14 12.54
CA GLU A 881 -0.10 23.46 13.97
C GLU A 881 -0.43 22.22 14.79
N GLU A 882 -1.41 21.40 14.35
CA GLU A 882 -1.76 20.14 15.00
C GLU A 882 -0.59 19.16 14.97
N ALA A 883 0.20 19.15 13.90
CA ALA A 883 1.38 18.31 13.76
C ALA A 883 2.51 18.70 14.74
N VAL A 884 2.69 19.99 15.00
CA VAL A 884 3.59 20.47 16.08
C VAL A 884 3.11 19.99 17.44
N HIS A 885 1.82 20.18 17.76
CA HIS A 885 1.26 19.68 19.02
C HIS A 885 1.36 18.16 19.16
N TYR A 886 1.14 17.43 18.08
CA TYR A 886 1.33 16.00 18.05
C TYR A 886 2.78 15.60 18.38
N MET A 887 3.76 16.28 17.78
CA MET A 887 5.18 16.04 18.05
C MET A 887 5.56 16.42 19.49
N GLN A 888 5.01 17.49 20.04
CA GLN A 888 5.18 17.88 21.44
C GLN A 888 4.73 16.74 22.37
N ASN A 889 3.50 16.28 22.19
CA ASN A 889 2.96 15.17 22.98
C ASN A 889 3.81 13.89 22.84
N LEU A 890 4.30 13.60 21.64
CA LEU A 890 5.15 12.44 21.40
C LEU A 890 6.48 12.51 22.18
N ILE A 891 7.11 13.69 22.20
CA ILE A 891 8.34 13.93 22.98
C ILE A 891 8.05 13.79 24.48
N ASP A 892 6.98 14.42 24.97
CA ASP A 892 6.62 14.44 26.38
C ASP A 892 6.29 13.01 26.89
N VAL A 893 5.52 12.24 26.11
CA VAL A 893 5.25 10.82 26.40
C VAL A 893 6.54 10.00 26.42
N SER A 894 7.48 10.26 25.50
CA SER A 894 8.73 9.50 25.40
C SER A 894 9.67 9.77 26.59
N VAL A 895 9.69 11.00 27.11
CA VAL A 895 10.50 11.38 28.29
C VAL A 895 9.88 10.86 29.59
N THR A 896 8.54 10.88 29.70
CA THR A 896 7.82 10.47 30.92
C THR A 896 7.56 8.97 31.00
N ALA A 897 7.75 8.22 29.94
CA ALA A 897 7.49 6.79 29.90
C ALA A 897 8.43 6.03 30.85
N VAL A 898 7.87 5.31 31.81
CA VAL A 898 8.58 4.47 32.77
C VAL A 898 9.22 3.24 32.11
N MET A 899 8.65 2.78 30.99
CA MET A 899 9.05 1.57 30.29
C MET A 899 10.47 1.58 29.69
N PRO A 900 11.02 2.70 29.16
CA PRO A 900 12.39 2.71 28.67
C PRO A 900 13.44 2.32 29.73
N ALA A 901 13.28 2.78 30.98
CA ALA A 901 14.19 2.43 32.06
C ALA A 901 14.14 0.94 32.43
N LEU A 902 12.95 0.34 32.45
CA LEU A 902 12.75 -1.09 32.70
C LEU A 902 13.37 -1.94 31.59
N VAL A 903 13.17 -1.54 30.35
CA VAL A 903 13.69 -2.22 29.15
C VAL A 903 15.21 -2.18 29.08
N GLU A 904 15.82 -1.04 29.46
CA GLU A 904 17.28 -0.92 29.54
C GLU A 904 17.86 -1.81 30.63
N GLN A 905 17.17 -1.95 31.76
CA GLN A 905 17.56 -2.88 32.82
C GLN A 905 17.48 -4.34 32.36
N ILE A 906 16.43 -4.74 31.70
CA ILE A 906 16.27 -6.08 31.13
C ILE A 906 17.38 -6.36 30.10
N HIS A 907 17.73 -5.39 29.24
CA HIS A 907 18.82 -5.52 28.28
C HIS A 907 20.18 -5.70 29.00
N LYS A 908 20.47 -4.93 30.05
CA LYS A 908 21.68 -5.10 30.85
C LYS A 908 21.75 -6.48 31.50
N ILE A 909 20.65 -6.98 32.03
CA ILE A 909 20.55 -8.33 32.57
C ILE A 909 20.80 -9.38 31.48
N ALA A 910 20.18 -9.25 30.30
CA ALA A 910 20.38 -10.17 29.18
C ALA A 910 21.82 -10.17 28.67
N GLN A 911 22.49 -9.02 28.65
CA GLN A 911 23.92 -8.93 28.31
C GLN A 911 24.81 -9.57 29.39
N TYR A 912 24.45 -9.43 30.67
CA TYR A 912 25.19 -10.10 31.79
C TYR A 912 25.11 -11.62 31.66
N TRP A 913 23.93 -12.17 31.23
CA TRP A 913 23.74 -13.60 31.05
C TRP A 913 24.39 -14.15 29.76
N ARG A 914 24.73 -13.29 28.81
CA ARG A 914 25.44 -13.66 27.55
C ARG A 914 26.96 -13.53 27.64
N ARG A 915 27.50 -12.99 28.76
CA ARG A 915 28.94 -12.98 29.10
C ARG A 915 29.33 -14.21 29.88
#